data_56296929861b4c59d40f2bb95bf855a7
#
_entry.id   56296929861b4c59d40f2bb95bf855a7
#
_cell.length_a   1.000
_cell.length_b   1.000
_cell.length_c   1.000
_cell.angle_alpha   90.00
_cell.angle_beta   90.00
_cell.angle_gamma   90.00
#
_symmetry.space_group_name_H-M   'P 1'
#
loop_
_entity.id
_entity.type
_entity.pdbx_description
1 polymer ?
#
loop_
_entity_poly.entity_id
_entity_poly.type
_entity_poly.pdbx_seq_one_letter_code
_entity_poly.pdbx_strand_id
1 'polypeptide(L)'
;MNGRVAGLGWTHNEELVVVLNNGRVRWYYNFEGDFDEYSIGQNANVIGVRTWKLERRGIVVLLQDNRIVRLTRSGRSALVRDMKDRGEFHSWCIIESDIYVSMETEVYKVTSRDCVRCSVDGPFEIMCASSDGRLIALWSLDKGLAIVTSTFDRVIMTWNCPRPRDMMWCGSDAVALQYEETLKIVAPGGELEFFYDGYVAQGEPDSLTILTTTSIDILAKVGNATVDCFKIGSRAKAAILMDAVDKLTRHSPKANENLQIIGDGLLQAINDSLDAALEEFDPYWQKKLLKAASFGKAELEMRNGESDVAIRFVKVCDELRILNLIRDRGIGLFLTYSTFKKLGVTRVVELLVKRQKFAEAFQISKFLKLPLDAVFVSWACCKIKYSTSGDEELSQALLGRFQQLSGGKYISFARVAEVAFQEGRLNLAKVLINFESLFEKQIPLLLTMEENELALQKSIESQNIDLILETILILKSTLSYPQFFKLLNSSKPSSNVFEYFYRTNSQIIHDFYNQADRPIDLANYELSTSNFSPASVKTAITTYNTRNTAITSQLDKQSKLMNHQEELTTEFNVDFTNLSLSETILKLLTLSQQTRALQLVKEFKFPERKLGYLKLEHFVITQRFDELYQWAINEEPSIGLEPIVERCIKADEKRLALRLLQRGKLSYEQKTSLLLQLKEWKQVIEEAVKKRDGALIEHVAEVSGGAVEAEVNEARSRIGASSRFF
;
A
#
# COMPACT_ATOMS: atom_id res chain seq x y z
N MET A 1 24.25 -18.75 -31.44
CA MET A 1 24.72 -17.72 -30.48
C MET A 1 25.70 -16.82 -31.18
N ASN A 2 25.36 -15.59 -31.46
CA ASN A 2 26.32 -14.70 -32.16
C ASN A 2 27.01 -13.79 -31.12
N GLY A 3 28.11 -14.29 -30.53
CA GLY A 3 28.97 -13.54 -29.62
C GLY A 3 29.77 -14.44 -28.70
N ARG A 4 31.02 -14.06 -28.43
CA ARG A 4 31.85 -14.72 -27.40
C ARG A 4 31.50 -14.16 -26.03
N VAL A 5 31.54 -14.99 -25.00
CA VAL A 5 31.28 -14.55 -23.61
C VAL A 5 32.50 -13.73 -23.16
N ALA A 6 32.23 -12.49 -22.74
CA ALA A 6 33.23 -11.61 -22.14
C ALA A 6 33.38 -11.87 -20.64
N GLY A 7 32.32 -12.36 -19.98
CA GLY A 7 32.36 -12.76 -18.60
C GLY A 7 31.01 -13.19 -18.04
N LEU A 8 31.05 -13.77 -16.86
CA LEU A 8 29.93 -14.31 -16.09
C LEU A 8 29.99 -13.75 -14.67
N GLY A 9 28.84 -13.52 -14.06
CA GLY A 9 28.78 -13.14 -12.66
C GLY A 9 27.39 -13.34 -12.08
N TRP A 10 27.34 -13.52 -10.78
CA TRP A 10 26.11 -13.70 -10.03
C TRP A 10 25.74 -12.41 -9.29
N THR A 11 24.51 -11.97 -9.45
CA THR A 11 24.01 -10.86 -8.65
C THR A 11 23.71 -11.31 -7.21
N HIS A 12 23.55 -10.34 -6.32
CA HIS A 12 23.11 -10.60 -4.93
C HIS A 12 21.72 -11.26 -4.85
N ASN A 13 20.95 -11.26 -5.97
CA ASN A 13 19.66 -11.93 -6.09
C ASN A 13 19.76 -13.35 -6.66
N GLU A 14 20.97 -13.91 -6.80
CA GLU A 14 21.22 -15.20 -7.46
C GLU A 14 20.75 -15.27 -8.92
N GLU A 15 20.79 -14.13 -9.62
CA GLU A 15 20.58 -14.06 -11.07
C GLU A 15 21.93 -14.15 -11.77
N LEU A 16 22.07 -15.01 -12.77
CA LEU A 16 23.28 -15.12 -13.55
C LEU A 16 23.29 -14.04 -14.64
N VAL A 17 24.35 -13.25 -14.65
CA VAL A 17 24.58 -12.25 -15.69
C VAL A 17 25.66 -12.76 -16.64
N VAL A 18 25.35 -12.78 -17.93
CA VAL A 18 26.29 -13.16 -19.00
C VAL A 18 26.50 -11.93 -19.88
N VAL A 19 27.73 -11.44 -19.91
CA VAL A 19 28.13 -10.32 -20.77
C VAL A 19 28.81 -10.87 -22.01
N LEU A 20 28.31 -10.47 -23.17
CA LEU A 20 28.86 -10.87 -24.47
C LEU A 20 29.76 -9.77 -25.05
N ASN A 21 30.79 -10.15 -25.80
CA ASN A 21 31.73 -9.21 -26.44
C ASN A 21 31.05 -8.21 -27.40
N ASN A 22 29.89 -8.57 -27.93
CA ASN A 22 29.12 -7.70 -28.85
C ASN A 22 28.23 -6.67 -28.13
N GLY A 23 28.38 -6.47 -26.81
CA GLY A 23 27.62 -5.55 -26.00
C GLY A 23 26.20 -6.00 -25.67
N ARG A 24 25.88 -7.26 -25.86
CA ARG A 24 24.62 -7.83 -25.34
C ARG A 24 24.86 -8.42 -23.97
N VAL A 25 23.84 -8.26 -23.10
CA VAL A 25 23.84 -8.74 -21.73
C VAL A 25 22.60 -9.56 -21.49
N ARG A 26 22.79 -10.78 -21.00
CA ARG A 26 21.71 -11.70 -20.66
C ARG A 26 21.62 -11.85 -19.15
N TRP A 27 20.42 -11.70 -18.61
CA TRP A 27 20.10 -11.89 -17.20
C TRP A 27 19.24 -13.12 -17.06
N TYR A 28 19.83 -14.20 -16.57
CA TYR A 28 19.13 -15.45 -16.30
C TYR A 28 18.55 -15.38 -14.89
N TYR A 29 17.24 -15.48 -14.78
CA TYR A 29 16.54 -15.38 -13.47
C TYR A 29 16.14 -16.73 -12.90
N ASN A 30 16.36 -17.82 -13.63
CA ASN A 30 16.19 -19.18 -13.17
C ASN A 30 17.29 -20.11 -13.76
N PHE A 31 17.33 -21.34 -13.25
CA PHE A 31 18.24 -22.38 -13.74
C PHE A 31 17.73 -23.10 -15.01
N GLU A 32 16.57 -22.74 -15.52
CA GLU A 32 15.92 -23.38 -16.67
C GLU A 32 16.36 -22.76 -18.00
N GLY A 33 17.03 -21.62 -17.91
CA GLY A 33 17.57 -20.93 -19.07
C GLY A 33 16.74 -19.76 -19.55
N ASP A 34 15.71 -19.36 -18.81
CA ASP A 34 14.96 -18.15 -19.11
C ASP A 34 15.78 -16.91 -18.81
N PHE A 35 15.87 -16.00 -19.75
CA PHE A 35 16.66 -14.79 -19.63
C PHE A 35 16.01 -13.58 -20.31
N ASP A 36 16.34 -12.40 -19.79
CA ASP A 36 16.11 -11.14 -20.46
C ASP A 36 17.38 -10.71 -21.19
N GLU A 37 17.29 -10.30 -22.46
CA GLU A 37 18.43 -9.80 -23.22
C GLU A 37 18.34 -8.28 -23.38
N TYR A 38 19.40 -7.60 -23.02
CA TYR A 38 19.52 -6.14 -23.16
C TYR A 38 20.75 -5.78 -24.00
N SER A 39 20.70 -4.64 -24.71
CA SER A 39 21.83 -4.09 -25.46
C SER A 39 22.41 -2.87 -24.75
N ILE A 40 23.73 -2.75 -24.69
CA ILE A 40 24.45 -1.65 -24.05
C ILE A 40 24.37 -0.35 -24.87
N GLY A 41 23.96 -0.39 -26.14
CA GLY A 41 23.85 0.80 -26.99
C GLY A 41 22.62 0.80 -27.88
N GLN A 42 22.08 1.99 -28.17
CA GLN A 42 20.92 2.15 -29.06
C GLN A 42 21.26 1.98 -30.56
N ASN A 43 22.54 1.96 -30.96
CA ASN A 43 22.96 1.84 -32.36
C ASN A 43 23.78 0.55 -32.57
N ALA A 44 23.59 -0.09 -33.71
CA ALA A 44 24.13 -1.38 -34.13
C ALA A 44 25.68 -1.51 -34.18
N ASN A 45 26.43 -0.45 -33.94
CA ASN A 45 27.89 -0.44 -33.89
C ASN A 45 28.38 -0.41 -32.44
N VAL A 46 28.11 -1.46 -31.68
CA VAL A 46 28.70 -1.59 -30.35
C VAL A 46 30.17 -1.99 -30.53
N ILE A 47 31.06 -1.09 -30.14
CA ILE A 47 32.47 -1.36 -29.95
C ILE A 47 32.58 -2.42 -28.85
N GLY A 48 33.38 -3.46 -29.05
CA GLY A 48 33.44 -4.62 -28.17
C GLY A 48 33.60 -4.27 -26.69
N VAL A 49 33.19 -5.17 -25.84
CA VAL A 49 33.36 -5.05 -24.38
C VAL A 49 34.81 -5.38 -24.02
N ARG A 50 35.48 -4.49 -23.27
CA ARG A 50 36.82 -4.68 -22.74
C ARG A 50 36.81 -5.41 -21.40
N THR A 51 36.01 -4.89 -20.45
CA THR A 51 35.82 -5.46 -19.11
C THR A 51 34.51 -5.03 -18.50
N TRP A 52 34.06 -5.68 -17.47
CA TRP A 52 32.83 -5.36 -16.78
C TRP A 52 32.89 -5.71 -15.28
N LYS A 53 32.06 -5.08 -14.48
CA LYS A 53 31.90 -5.41 -13.06
C LYS A 53 30.43 -5.31 -12.64
N LEU A 54 30.05 -6.12 -11.66
CA LEU A 54 28.75 -6.08 -11.02
C LEU A 54 28.63 -4.86 -10.09
N GLU A 55 27.49 -4.24 -10.11
CA GLU A 55 27.08 -3.20 -9.18
C GLU A 55 25.75 -3.59 -8.51
N ARG A 56 25.42 -3.00 -7.37
CA ARG A 56 24.21 -3.32 -6.60
C ARG A 56 22.91 -3.23 -7.44
N ARG A 57 22.83 -2.33 -8.43
CA ARG A 57 21.64 -2.09 -9.25
C ARG A 57 21.73 -2.56 -10.68
N GLY A 58 22.84 -3.17 -11.06
CA GLY A 58 23.08 -3.58 -12.44
C GLY A 58 24.51 -3.95 -12.70
N ILE A 59 25.01 -3.60 -13.87
CA ILE A 59 26.40 -3.78 -14.27
C ILE A 59 27.00 -2.49 -14.80
N VAL A 60 28.29 -2.37 -14.65
CA VAL A 60 29.09 -1.34 -15.30
C VAL A 60 30.01 -2.04 -16.32
N VAL A 61 30.03 -1.52 -17.52
CA VAL A 61 30.79 -2.08 -18.64
C VAL A 61 31.75 -1.03 -19.18
N LEU A 62 32.97 -1.39 -19.34
CA LEU A 62 33.97 -0.61 -20.06
C LEU A 62 34.10 -1.16 -21.50
N LEU A 63 33.89 -0.29 -22.46
CA LEU A 63 34.01 -0.61 -23.87
C LEU A 63 35.48 -0.49 -24.34
N GLN A 64 35.81 -1.06 -25.49
CA GLN A 64 37.15 -1.00 -26.06
C GLN A 64 37.63 0.42 -26.36
N ASP A 65 36.70 1.35 -26.56
CA ASP A 65 37.00 2.76 -26.80
C ASP A 65 37.07 3.62 -25.51
N ASN A 66 37.22 2.98 -24.35
CA ASN A 66 37.33 3.58 -23.03
C ASN A 66 36.05 4.36 -22.58
N ARG A 67 34.90 4.07 -23.15
CA ARG A 67 33.60 4.57 -22.62
C ARG A 67 33.09 3.69 -21.51
N ILE A 68 32.63 4.29 -20.43
CA ILE A 68 32.04 3.59 -19.29
C ILE A 68 30.53 3.70 -19.40
N VAL A 69 29.84 2.57 -19.47
CA VAL A 69 28.38 2.49 -19.59
C VAL A 69 27.81 1.70 -18.42
N ARG A 70 26.76 2.21 -17.80
CA ARG A 70 26.00 1.51 -16.75
C ARG A 70 24.73 0.96 -17.35
N LEU A 71 24.45 -0.31 -17.13
CA LEU A 71 23.23 -0.99 -17.51
C LEU A 71 22.48 -1.44 -16.24
N THR A 72 21.26 -0.95 -16.05
CA THR A 72 20.42 -1.35 -14.91
C THR A 72 19.67 -2.65 -15.19
N ARG A 73 19.19 -3.32 -14.16
CA ARG A 73 18.34 -4.52 -14.28
C ARG A 73 17.07 -4.29 -15.10
N SER A 74 16.56 -3.07 -15.17
CA SER A 74 15.41 -2.68 -16.00
C SER A 74 15.72 -2.49 -17.49
N GLY A 75 16.95 -2.78 -17.93
CA GLY A 75 17.38 -2.63 -19.32
C GLY A 75 17.75 -1.21 -19.74
N ARG A 76 17.73 -0.23 -18.82
CA ARG A 76 18.15 1.14 -19.13
C ARG A 76 19.67 1.24 -19.14
N SER A 77 20.23 1.62 -20.30
CA SER A 77 21.65 1.90 -20.46
C SER A 77 21.90 3.42 -20.39
N ALA A 78 22.94 3.79 -19.64
CA ALA A 78 23.37 5.19 -19.52
C ALA A 78 24.88 5.30 -19.66
N LEU A 79 25.36 6.23 -20.49
CA LEU A 79 26.78 6.58 -20.55
C LEU A 79 27.16 7.27 -19.23
N VAL A 80 28.09 6.72 -18.50
CA VAL A 80 28.60 7.32 -17.25
C VAL A 80 29.67 8.35 -17.62
N ARG A 81 30.68 7.95 -18.43
CA ARG A 81 31.76 8.84 -18.86
C ARG A 81 32.45 8.34 -20.13
N ASP A 82 32.96 9.29 -20.91
CA ASP A 82 33.90 9.03 -22.00
C ASP A 82 35.32 9.33 -21.48
N MET A 83 36.21 8.34 -21.56
CA MET A 83 37.61 8.41 -21.05
C MET A 83 38.61 8.31 -22.18
N LYS A 84 38.24 8.49 -23.47
CA LYS A 84 39.10 8.32 -24.65
C LYS A 84 40.38 9.14 -24.60
N ASP A 85 40.30 10.35 -24.06
CA ASP A 85 41.41 11.30 -24.03
C ASP A 85 42.35 11.12 -22.82
N ARG A 86 42.14 10.11 -21.99
CA ARG A 86 42.86 9.93 -20.72
C ARG A 86 43.99 8.88 -20.76
N GLY A 87 44.29 8.37 -21.95
CA GLY A 87 45.38 7.42 -22.15
C GLY A 87 44.95 5.94 -22.03
N GLU A 88 45.92 5.06 -21.79
CA GLU A 88 45.72 3.62 -21.75
C GLU A 88 45.12 3.17 -20.44
N PHE A 89 44.08 2.31 -20.52
CA PHE A 89 43.43 1.70 -19.37
C PHE A 89 44.23 0.52 -18.84
N HIS A 90 44.44 0.48 -17.51
CA HIS A 90 45.11 -0.63 -16.83
C HIS A 90 44.12 -1.44 -15.98
N SER A 91 43.48 -0.84 -14.99
CA SER A 91 42.54 -1.54 -14.10
C SER A 91 41.49 -0.61 -13.52
N TRP A 92 40.52 -1.18 -12.87
CA TRP A 92 39.45 -0.43 -12.23
C TRP A 92 38.82 -1.16 -11.05
N CYS A 93 38.21 -0.44 -10.13
CA CYS A 93 37.36 -0.99 -9.08
C CYS A 93 36.11 -0.12 -8.87
N ILE A 94 35.09 -0.68 -8.22
CA ILE A 94 33.84 0.01 -7.93
C ILE A 94 33.63 -0.04 -6.43
N ILE A 95 33.29 1.11 -5.84
CA ILE A 95 32.86 1.24 -4.44
C ILE A 95 31.48 1.89 -4.46
N GLU A 96 30.46 1.16 -4.02
CA GLU A 96 29.06 1.56 -4.08
C GLU A 96 28.60 1.98 -5.51
N SER A 97 28.69 3.28 -5.83
CA SER A 97 28.35 3.83 -7.15
C SER A 97 29.51 4.55 -7.82
N ASP A 98 30.62 4.72 -7.11
CA ASP A 98 31.80 5.42 -7.57
C ASP A 98 32.76 4.45 -8.27
N ILE A 99 33.26 4.83 -9.42
CA ILE A 99 34.15 4.01 -10.23
C ILE A 99 35.55 4.62 -10.14
N TYR A 100 36.53 3.80 -9.74
CA TYR A 100 37.92 4.20 -9.70
C TYR A 100 38.65 3.51 -10.86
N VAL A 101 39.32 4.30 -11.70
CA VAL A 101 39.97 3.82 -12.94
C VAL A 101 41.41 4.25 -12.94
N SER A 102 42.32 3.29 -13.17
CA SER A 102 43.75 3.55 -13.43
C SER A 102 43.97 3.68 -14.94
N MET A 103 44.42 4.88 -15.34
CA MET A 103 44.72 5.22 -16.74
C MET A 103 46.15 5.75 -16.83
N GLU A 104 46.98 5.18 -17.71
CA GLU A 104 48.41 5.51 -17.78
C GLU A 104 49.09 5.63 -16.41
N THR A 105 49.42 6.84 -16.00
CA THR A 105 50.10 7.12 -14.70
C THR A 105 49.15 7.70 -13.64
N GLU A 106 47.89 7.84 -13.94
CA GLU A 106 46.95 8.52 -13.04
C GLU A 106 45.75 7.64 -12.64
N VAL A 107 45.21 7.90 -11.48
CA VAL A 107 43.97 7.27 -11.02
C VAL A 107 42.85 8.30 -10.99
N TYR A 108 41.69 7.97 -11.55
CA TYR A 108 40.54 8.84 -11.60
C TYR A 108 39.37 8.24 -10.83
N LYS A 109 38.72 9.07 -10.04
CA LYS A 109 37.41 8.79 -9.46
C LYS A 109 36.33 9.31 -10.41
N VAL A 110 35.55 8.40 -10.99
CA VAL A 110 34.48 8.71 -11.93
C VAL A 110 33.14 8.53 -11.26
N THR A 111 32.38 9.58 -11.19
CA THR A 111 30.99 9.58 -10.72
C THR A 111 30.05 9.89 -11.89
N SER A 112 28.74 9.81 -11.70
CA SER A 112 27.77 10.22 -12.73
C SER A 112 27.84 11.70 -13.12
N ARG A 113 28.46 12.54 -12.28
CA ARG A 113 28.55 14.01 -12.48
C ARG A 113 29.96 14.45 -12.79
N ASP A 114 30.95 13.94 -12.06
CA ASP A 114 32.32 14.44 -12.06
C ASP A 114 33.35 13.36 -12.33
N CYS A 115 34.52 13.77 -12.79
CA CYS A 115 35.71 12.94 -12.95
C CYS A 115 36.87 13.66 -12.28
N VAL A 116 37.31 13.17 -11.12
CA VAL A 116 38.33 13.83 -10.30
C VAL A 116 39.58 12.95 -10.28
N ARG A 117 40.75 13.56 -10.47
CA ARG A 117 42.04 12.88 -10.30
C ARG A 117 42.28 12.61 -8.81
N CYS A 118 42.71 11.40 -8.49
CA CYS A 118 43.12 11.02 -7.14
C CYS A 118 44.59 11.41 -6.88
N SER A 119 44.97 11.51 -5.61
CA SER A 119 46.31 11.95 -5.16
C SER A 119 47.39 10.87 -5.28
N VAL A 120 47.13 9.76 -5.93
CA VAL A 120 48.07 8.62 -6.10
C VAL A 120 48.41 8.44 -7.57
N ASP A 121 49.73 8.36 -7.84
CA ASP A 121 50.25 8.14 -9.20
C ASP A 121 50.44 6.66 -9.45
N GLY A 122 49.90 6.18 -10.62
CA GLY A 122 50.00 4.80 -11.14
C GLY A 122 51.20 4.60 -12.03
N PRO A 123 51.21 3.59 -12.94
CA PRO A 123 50.06 2.74 -13.28
C PRO A 123 49.80 1.61 -12.27
N PHE A 124 48.50 1.27 -12.07
CA PHE A 124 48.12 0.09 -11.28
C PHE A 124 47.45 -0.94 -12.18
N GLU A 125 48.12 -2.11 -12.30
CA GLU A 125 47.63 -3.18 -13.16
C GLU A 125 46.44 -3.95 -12.56
N ILE A 126 46.33 -3.99 -11.24
CA ILE A 126 45.23 -4.63 -10.54
C ILE A 126 44.75 -3.71 -9.43
N MET A 127 43.42 -3.52 -9.33
CA MET A 127 42.78 -2.75 -8.31
C MET A 127 41.58 -3.51 -7.74
N CYS A 128 41.49 -3.58 -6.42
CA CYS A 128 40.40 -4.25 -5.73
C CYS A 128 39.96 -3.44 -4.49
N ALA A 129 38.65 -3.18 -4.36
CA ALA A 129 38.07 -2.51 -3.22
C ALA A 129 37.71 -3.50 -2.12
N SER A 130 37.86 -3.11 -0.85
CA SER A 130 37.40 -3.89 0.30
C SER A 130 35.87 -3.98 0.35
N SER A 131 35.36 -5.03 1.00
CA SER A 131 33.92 -5.27 1.11
C SER A 131 33.13 -4.15 1.81
N ASP A 132 33.81 -3.43 2.72
CA ASP A 132 33.26 -2.27 3.44
C ASP A 132 33.46 -0.93 2.72
N GLY A 133 34.16 -0.93 1.58
CA GLY A 133 34.42 0.26 0.75
C GLY A 133 35.37 1.27 1.35
N ARG A 134 36.07 0.95 2.46
CA ARG A 134 36.98 1.86 3.13
C ARG A 134 38.39 1.84 2.58
N LEU A 135 38.81 0.70 2.05
CA LEU A 135 40.17 0.45 1.59
C LEU A 135 40.19 0.02 0.13
N ILE A 136 41.27 0.33 -0.56
CA ILE A 136 41.54 -0.12 -1.92
C ILE A 136 42.91 -0.75 -1.91
N ALA A 137 43.04 -1.95 -2.43
CA ALA A 137 44.30 -2.63 -2.73
C ALA A 137 44.71 -2.31 -4.17
N LEU A 138 45.93 -1.88 -4.35
CA LEU A 138 46.52 -1.46 -5.61
C LEU A 138 47.80 -2.29 -5.83
N TRP A 139 47.96 -2.86 -7.01
CA TRP A 139 49.18 -3.55 -7.37
C TRP A 139 49.82 -2.90 -8.58
N SER A 140 51.16 -2.65 -8.50
CA SER A 140 51.97 -2.14 -9.60
C SER A 140 53.28 -2.88 -9.66
N LEU A 141 53.90 -2.93 -10.87
CA LEU A 141 55.14 -3.62 -11.08
C LEU A 141 56.30 -3.03 -10.26
N ASP A 142 56.30 -1.68 -10.10
CA ASP A 142 57.39 -0.97 -9.44
C ASP A 142 57.27 -0.93 -7.90
N LYS A 143 56.04 -0.88 -7.38
CA LYS A 143 55.75 -0.66 -5.94
C LYS A 143 55.24 -1.92 -5.25
N GLY A 144 54.93 -2.98 -5.98
CA GLY A 144 54.24 -4.16 -5.44
C GLY A 144 52.81 -3.85 -5.01
N LEU A 145 52.35 -4.44 -3.90
CA LEU A 145 51.02 -4.23 -3.30
C LEU A 145 51.04 -2.98 -2.41
N ALA A 146 50.11 -2.07 -2.63
CA ALA A 146 49.85 -0.95 -1.75
C ALA A 146 48.38 -0.96 -1.31
N ILE A 147 48.11 -0.79 -0.03
CA ILE A 147 46.76 -0.64 0.52
C ILE A 147 46.59 0.83 0.90
N VAL A 148 45.57 1.46 0.31
CA VAL A 148 45.24 2.88 0.51
C VAL A 148 43.83 3.02 1.01
N THR A 149 43.52 4.17 1.62
CA THR A 149 42.14 4.54 1.94
C THR A 149 41.35 4.83 0.65
N SER A 150 40.04 4.64 0.66
CA SER A 150 39.18 4.94 -0.51
C SER A 150 39.20 6.41 -0.95
N THR A 151 39.63 7.32 -0.06
CA THR A 151 39.87 8.73 -0.34
C THR A 151 41.25 9.02 -0.93
N PHE A 152 42.14 8.05 -0.95
CA PHE A 152 43.55 8.15 -1.37
C PHE A 152 44.43 9.10 -0.54
N ASP A 153 43.97 9.48 0.65
CA ASP A 153 44.72 10.42 1.51
C ASP A 153 45.86 9.76 2.24
N ARG A 154 45.79 8.43 2.46
CA ARG A 154 46.77 7.70 3.26
C ARG A 154 47.06 6.35 2.71
N VAL A 155 48.33 6.03 2.56
CA VAL A 155 48.85 4.66 2.34
C VAL A 155 48.96 3.97 3.68
N ILE A 156 48.27 2.86 3.85
CA ILE A 156 48.25 2.10 5.12
C ILE A 156 49.39 1.12 5.17
N MET A 157 49.64 0.41 4.07
CA MET A 157 50.65 -0.64 4.00
C MET A 157 51.17 -0.76 2.58
N THR A 158 52.45 -1.07 2.46
CA THR A 158 53.10 -1.48 1.20
C THR A 158 53.76 -2.83 1.40
N TRP A 159 53.65 -3.71 0.41
CA TRP A 159 54.22 -5.04 0.45
C TRP A 159 54.85 -5.41 -0.90
N ASN A 160 56.09 -5.80 -0.91
CA ASN A 160 56.76 -6.18 -2.15
C ASN A 160 56.42 -7.63 -2.49
N CYS A 161 55.73 -7.85 -3.58
CA CYS A 161 55.29 -9.16 -4.04
C CYS A 161 55.33 -9.22 -5.59
N PRO A 162 55.58 -10.43 -6.16
CA PRO A 162 55.50 -10.61 -7.60
C PRO A 162 54.08 -10.40 -8.09
N ARG A 163 53.92 -10.28 -9.42
CA ARG A 163 52.63 -10.08 -10.05
C ARG A 163 51.68 -11.22 -9.72
N PRO A 164 50.54 -10.96 -9.02
CA PRO A 164 49.52 -11.98 -8.83
C PRO A 164 48.71 -12.20 -10.10
N ARG A 165 48.11 -13.37 -10.26
CA ARG A 165 47.12 -13.64 -11.29
C ARG A 165 45.82 -12.86 -11.07
N ASP A 166 45.39 -12.80 -9.82
CA ASP A 166 44.23 -12.01 -9.39
C ASP A 166 44.44 -11.56 -7.94
N MET A 167 43.69 -10.53 -7.53
CA MET A 167 43.77 -9.95 -6.21
C MET A 167 42.35 -9.71 -5.68
N MET A 168 42.12 -10.13 -4.46
CA MET A 168 40.80 -9.99 -3.81
C MET A 168 40.95 -9.74 -2.30
N TRP A 169 39.89 -9.30 -1.68
CA TRP A 169 39.86 -9.12 -0.24
C TRP A 169 39.35 -10.38 0.47
N CYS A 170 40.00 -10.74 1.54
CA CYS A 170 39.51 -11.68 2.55
C CYS A 170 38.95 -10.88 3.74
N GLY A 171 37.69 -10.65 3.75
CA GLY A 171 37.08 -9.71 4.70
C GLY A 171 37.41 -8.26 4.38
N SER A 172 37.65 -7.45 5.45
CA SER A 172 37.94 -6.01 5.34
C SER A 172 39.40 -5.64 5.68
N ASP A 173 40.22 -6.57 6.16
CA ASP A 173 41.52 -6.30 6.78
C ASP A 173 42.67 -7.15 6.23
N ALA A 174 42.42 -8.03 5.29
CA ALA A 174 43.44 -8.83 4.62
C ALA A 174 43.22 -8.91 3.10
N VAL A 175 44.30 -8.91 2.34
CA VAL A 175 44.32 -9.04 0.88
C VAL A 175 44.84 -10.40 0.49
N ALA A 176 44.10 -11.11 -0.37
CA ALA A 176 44.47 -12.38 -0.95
C ALA A 176 45.05 -12.16 -2.34
N LEU A 177 46.25 -12.67 -2.55
CA LEU A 177 47.00 -12.67 -3.81
C LEU A 177 46.97 -14.08 -4.39
N GLN A 178 46.33 -14.24 -5.52
CA GLN A 178 46.22 -15.52 -6.20
C GLN A 178 47.35 -15.71 -7.18
N TYR A 179 48.07 -16.83 -7.02
CA TYR A 179 49.10 -17.33 -7.97
C TYR A 179 48.64 -18.68 -8.55
N GLU A 180 49.45 -19.32 -9.38
CA GLU A 180 49.05 -20.57 -10.03
C GLU A 180 48.81 -21.72 -9.05
N GLU A 181 49.77 -21.94 -8.12
CA GLU A 181 49.72 -23.03 -7.12
C GLU A 181 49.65 -22.53 -5.67
N THR A 182 49.76 -21.23 -5.48
CA THR A 182 49.81 -20.66 -4.14
C THR A 182 48.82 -19.51 -3.97
N LEU A 183 48.23 -19.45 -2.79
CA LEU A 183 47.39 -18.35 -2.35
C LEU A 183 48.09 -17.68 -1.16
N LYS A 184 48.46 -16.40 -1.31
CA LYS A 184 49.07 -15.62 -0.23
C LYS A 184 48.05 -14.64 0.37
N ILE A 185 47.94 -14.68 1.67
CA ILE A 185 47.13 -13.73 2.42
C ILE A 185 48.05 -12.72 3.10
N VAL A 186 47.89 -11.47 2.76
CA VAL A 186 48.72 -10.38 3.30
C VAL A 186 47.86 -9.51 4.20
N ALA A 187 48.29 -9.37 5.44
CA ALA A 187 47.60 -8.56 6.48
C ALA A 187 48.65 -7.76 7.27
N PRO A 188 48.24 -6.76 8.06
CA PRO A 188 49.16 -5.96 8.87
C PRO A 188 50.04 -6.77 9.85
N GLY A 189 49.65 -7.98 10.21
CA GLY A 189 50.37 -8.89 11.07
C GLY A 189 51.40 -9.79 10.39
N GLY A 190 51.49 -9.77 9.06
CA GLY A 190 52.37 -10.64 8.27
C GLY A 190 51.68 -11.28 7.08
N GLU A 191 52.32 -12.28 6.48
CA GLU A 191 51.79 -13.08 5.39
C GLU A 191 51.57 -14.53 5.78
N LEU A 192 50.56 -15.15 5.15
CA LEU A 192 50.26 -16.57 5.22
C LEU A 192 50.23 -17.12 3.79
N GLU A 193 50.80 -18.27 3.59
CA GLU A 193 50.85 -18.93 2.29
C GLU A 193 50.18 -20.30 2.35
N PHE A 194 49.27 -20.53 1.40
CA PHE A 194 48.53 -21.79 1.24
C PHE A 194 48.82 -22.37 -0.13
N PHE A 195 49.00 -23.67 -0.20
CA PHE A 195 49.31 -24.39 -1.45
C PHE A 195 48.08 -25.16 -1.92
N TYR A 196 47.68 -24.92 -3.16
CA TYR A 196 46.51 -25.57 -3.81
C TYR A 196 46.91 -26.03 -5.22
N ASP A 197 46.51 -27.24 -5.58
CA ASP A 197 46.68 -27.78 -6.93
C ASP A 197 45.38 -27.46 -7.73
N GLY A 198 45.45 -26.43 -8.56
CA GLY A 198 44.33 -26.00 -9.41
C GLY A 198 43.11 -25.49 -8.61
N TYR A 199 43.08 -24.22 -8.32
CA TYR A 199 42.01 -23.60 -7.53
C TYR A 199 41.43 -22.32 -8.14
N VAL A 200 40.24 -22.00 -7.74
CA VAL A 200 39.61 -20.70 -7.97
C VAL A 200 39.22 -20.12 -6.62
N ALA A 201 39.63 -18.89 -6.36
CA ALA A 201 39.28 -18.18 -5.13
C ALA A 201 38.28 -17.05 -5.42
N GLN A 202 37.39 -16.81 -4.48
CA GLN A 202 36.43 -15.73 -4.52
C GLN A 202 36.32 -15.02 -3.16
N GLY A 203 36.47 -13.70 -3.17
CA GLY A 203 36.33 -12.88 -1.96
C GLY A 203 34.85 -12.74 -1.54
N GLU A 204 34.60 -13.02 -0.29
CA GLU A 204 33.31 -12.80 0.40
C GLU A 204 33.43 -11.62 1.37
N PRO A 205 32.31 -11.06 1.88
CA PRO A 205 32.37 -9.89 2.77
C PRO A 205 33.20 -10.06 4.05
N ASP A 206 33.39 -11.28 4.53
CA ASP A 206 34.11 -11.60 5.78
C ASP A 206 35.01 -12.86 5.66
N SER A 207 35.12 -13.43 4.48
CA SER A 207 35.87 -14.65 4.24
C SER A 207 36.35 -14.73 2.80
N LEU A 208 37.04 -15.81 2.48
CA LEU A 208 37.44 -16.17 1.13
C LEU A 208 36.98 -17.62 0.87
N THR A 209 36.22 -17.82 -0.19
CA THR A 209 35.86 -19.17 -0.65
C THR A 209 36.83 -19.65 -1.68
N ILE A 210 37.42 -20.83 -1.46
CA ILE A 210 38.39 -21.47 -2.34
C ILE A 210 37.77 -22.76 -2.85
N LEU A 211 37.61 -22.84 -4.17
CA LEU A 211 37.09 -24.01 -4.85
C LEU A 211 38.26 -24.78 -5.49
N THR A 212 38.44 -26.00 -5.05
CA THR A 212 39.41 -26.93 -5.64
C THR A 212 38.67 -28.06 -6.39
N THR A 213 39.40 -28.95 -7.01
CA THR A 213 38.84 -30.15 -7.68
C THR A 213 38.17 -31.12 -6.71
N THR A 214 38.52 -31.08 -5.42
CA THR A 214 38.08 -32.06 -4.41
C THR A 214 37.37 -31.46 -3.23
N SER A 215 37.55 -30.16 -2.95
CA SER A 215 36.99 -29.49 -1.76
C SER A 215 36.53 -28.08 -2.03
N ILE A 216 35.69 -27.58 -1.16
CA ILE A 216 35.37 -26.17 -1.01
C ILE A 216 35.86 -25.74 0.36
N ASP A 217 36.87 -24.89 0.40
CA ASP A 217 37.48 -24.41 1.62
C ASP A 217 37.02 -22.97 1.89
N ILE A 218 36.72 -22.65 3.14
CA ILE A 218 36.40 -21.30 3.56
C ILE A 218 37.51 -20.79 4.47
N LEU A 219 38.17 -19.73 4.05
CA LEU A 219 39.22 -19.07 4.79
C LEU A 219 38.67 -17.79 5.38
N ALA A 220 38.59 -17.72 6.70
CA ALA A 220 38.05 -16.57 7.43
C ALA A 220 38.99 -16.21 8.59
N LYS A 221 38.99 -14.94 8.99
CA LYS A 221 39.68 -14.51 10.19
C LYS A 221 39.02 -15.14 11.43
N VAL A 222 39.83 -15.75 12.28
CA VAL A 222 39.36 -16.34 13.53
C VAL A 222 38.97 -15.23 14.49
N GLY A 223 37.77 -15.31 15.06
CA GLY A 223 37.28 -14.36 16.07
C GLY A 223 38.03 -14.48 17.38
N ASN A 224 38.04 -13.40 18.15
CA ASN A 224 38.75 -13.36 19.44
C ASN A 224 38.25 -14.42 20.43
N ALA A 225 36.93 -14.67 20.46
CA ALA A 225 36.34 -15.70 21.31
C ALA A 225 36.87 -17.11 21.00
N THR A 226 37.00 -17.41 19.71
CA THR A 226 37.56 -18.69 19.24
C THR A 226 39.04 -18.81 19.58
N VAL A 227 39.82 -17.72 19.37
CA VAL A 227 41.22 -17.67 19.79
C VAL A 227 41.38 -17.92 21.29
N ASP A 228 40.54 -17.25 22.10
CA ASP A 228 40.56 -17.38 23.57
C ASP A 228 40.24 -18.84 24.00
N CYS A 229 39.32 -19.51 23.31
CA CYS A 229 38.96 -20.89 23.61
C CYS A 229 40.00 -21.90 23.22
N PHE A 230 40.68 -21.74 22.05
CA PHE A 230 41.47 -22.82 21.43
C PHE A 230 42.98 -22.56 21.37
N LYS A 231 43.44 -21.32 21.66
CA LYS A 231 44.88 -21.02 21.66
C LYS A 231 45.63 -21.92 22.67
N ILE A 232 46.68 -22.56 22.21
CA ILE A 232 47.52 -23.40 23.08
C ILE A 232 48.08 -22.57 24.22
N GLY A 233 47.86 -23.05 25.46
CA GLY A 233 48.25 -22.33 26.67
C GLY A 233 47.37 -21.13 27.01
N SER A 234 46.18 -21.01 26.45
CA SER A 234 45.22 -19.94 26.78
C SER A 234 44.88 -19.97 28.28
N ARG A 235 44.90 -18.80 28.91
CA ARG A 235 44.43 -18.57 30.27
C ARG A 235 43.07 -17.86 30.30
N ALA A 236 42.44 -17.75 29.14
CA ALA A 236 41.10 -17.15 29.02
C ALA A 236 40.06 -18.01 29.81
N LYS A 237 39.09 -17.30 30.37
CA LYS A 237 38.05 -17.93 31.20
C LYS A 237 37.24 -19.00 30.45
N ALA A 238 37.01 -18.79 29.16
CA ALA A 238 36.31 -19.73 28.28
C ALA A 238 37.12 -21.04 28.09
N ALA A 239 38.44 -20.98 27.90
CA ALA A 239 39.28 -22.16 27.82
C ALA A 239 39.30 -22.93 29.11
N ILE A 240 39.37 -22.25 30.27
CA ILE A 240 39.31 -22.88 31.59
C ILE A 240 37.94 -23.54 31.82
N LEU A 241 36.85 -22.92 31.33
CA LEU A 241 35.51 -23.51 31.42
C LEU A 241 35.39 -24.80 30.60
N MET A 242 35.95 -24.84 29.40
CA MET A 242 36.02 -26.03 28.56
C MET A 242 36.83 -27.15 29.24
N ASP A 243 37.97 -26.81 29.84
CA ASP A 243 38.78 -27.78 30.61
C ASP A 243 38.07 -28.28 31.86
N ALA A 244 37.28 -27.40 32.51
CA ALA A 244 36.43 -27.80 33.65
C ALA A 244 35.43 -28.89 33.25
N VAL A 245 34.78 -28.76 32.08
CA VAL A 245 33.84 -29.73 31.54
C VAL A 245 34.53 -31.04 31.16
N ASP A 246 35.73 -30.96 30.57
CA ASP A 246 36.53 -32.17 30.25
C ASP A 246 36.95 -32.90 31.52
N LYS A 247 37.33 -32.17 32.59
CA LYS A 247 37.63 -32.75 33.92
C LYS A 247 36.39 -33.34 34.60
N LEU A 248 35.26 -32.65 34.50
CA LEU A 248 33.99 -33.17 35.04
C LEU A 248 33.56 -34.46 34.35
N THR A 249 33.68 -34.57 33.04
CA THR A 249 33.38 -35.80 32.29
C THR A 249 34.29 -36.97 32.69
N ARG A 250 35.50 -36.70 33.20
CA ARG A 250 36.47 -37.67 33.73
C ARG A 250 36.34 -37.89 35.25
N HIS A 251 35.27 -37.34 35.88
CA HIS A 251 35.02 -37.35 37.30
C HIS A 251 36.20 -36.85 38.18
N SER A 252 36.96 -35.88 37.65
CA SER A 252 38.07 -35.27 38.36
C SER A 252 37.62 -34.10 39.25
N PRO A 253 38.05 -34.06 40.52
CA PRO A 253 37.69 -32.96 41.46
C PRO A 253 38.26 -31.60 41.02
N LYS A 254 39.26 -31.58 40.14
CA LYS A 254 39.85 -30.34 39.58
C LYS A 254 38.87 -29.50 38.75
N ALA A 255 37.70 -30.02 38.42
CA ALA A 255 36.65 -29.23 37.78
C ALA A 255 36.18 -28.04 38.66
N ASN A 256 36.06 -28.28 40.00
CA ASN A 256 35.70 -27.22 40.94
C ASN A 256 36.79 -26.17 41.11
N GLU A 257 38.06 -26.58 41.05
CA GLU A 257 39.20 -25.63 41.10
C GLU A 257 39.17 -24.71 39.90
N ASN A 258 38.87 -25.20 38.72
CA ASN A 258 38.71 -24.39 37.49
C ASN A 258 37.56 -23.37 37.64
N LEU A 259 36.41 -23.76 38.22
CA LEU A 259 35.31 -22.83 38.47
C LEU A 259 35.67 -21.74 39.48
N GLN A 260 36.51 -22.06 40.51
CA GLN A 260 37.02 -21.03 41.42
C GLN A 260 37.99 -20.06 40.75
N ILE A 261 38.83 -20.56 39.82
CA ILE A 261 39.75 -19.71 39.04
C ILE A 261 38.97 -18.74 38.14
N ILE A 262 37.87 -19.19 37.54
CA ILE A 262 37.01 -18.32 36.71
C ILE A 262 36.34 -17.22 37.53
N GLY A 263 35.88 -17.53 38.75
CA GLY A 263 35.27 -16.60 39.69
C GLY A 263 34.10 -15.81 39.10
N ASP A 264 34.13 -14.48 39.22
CA ASP A 264 33.08 -13.57 38.71
C ASP A 264 33.03 -13.47 37.19
N GLY A 265 34.02 -13.97 36.47
CA GLY A 265 34.07 -13.95 35.03
C GLY A 265 33.32 -15.07 34.34
N LEU A 266 32.45 -15.80 35.05
CA LEU A 266 31.72 -16.94 34.51
C LEU A 266 30.78 -16.52 33.40
N LEU A 267 30.10 -15.36 33.52
CA LEU A 267 29.25 -14.81 32.49
C LEU A 267 30.02 -14.53 31.18
N GLN A 268 31.20 -13.95 31.27
CA GLN A 268 32.07 -13.72 30.11
C GLN A 268 32.48 -15.04 29.47
N ALA A 269 32.93 -16.03 30.28
CA ALA A 269 33.33 -17.34 29.79
C ALA A 269 32.22 -18.07 29.02
N ILE A 270 30.99 -17.96 29.49
CA ILE A 270 29.81 -18.50 28.79
C ILE A 270 29.59 -17.80 27.49
N ASN A 271 29.62 -16.47 27.47
CA ASN A 271 29.42 -15.68 26.26
C ASN A 271 30.49 -15.96 25.22
N ASP A 272 31.76 -15.99 25.60
CA ASP A 272 32.86 -16.30 24.70
C ASP A 272 32.75 -17.73 24.13
N SER A 273 32.30 -18.70 24.95
CA SER A 273 32.06 -20.07 24.49
C SER A 273 30.88 -20.14 23.48
N LEU A 274 29.83 -19.35 23.67
CA LEU A 274 28.69 -19.25 22.74
C LEU A 274 29.10 -18.59 21.42
N ASP A 275 29.89 -17.49 21.49
CA ASP A 275 30.37 -16.81 20.31
C ASP A 275 31.34 -17.67 19.50
N ALA A 276 32.25 -18.40 20.17
CA ALA A 276 33.12 -19.38 19.52
C ALA A 276 32.32 -20.51 18.84
N ALA A 277 31.23 -20.99 19.48
CA ALA A 277 30.37 -22.01 18.89
C ALA A 277 29.66 -21.54 17.59
N LEU A 278 29.30 -20.28 17.51
CA LEU A 278 28.67 -19.68 16.30
C LEU A 278 29.64 -19.55 15.13
N GLU A 279 30.92 -19.30 15.40
CA GLU A 279 31.97 -19.19 14.37
C GLU A 279 32.39 -20.56 13.83
N GLU A 280 32.27 -21.61 14.64
CA GLU A 280 32.75 -22.96 14.31
C GLU A 280 31.83 -23.63 13.24
N PHE A 281 32.45 -24.38 12.33
CA PHE A 281 31.75 -25.14 11.29
C PHE A 281 31.56 -26.61 11.67
N ASP A 282 32.48 -27.20 12.44
CA ASP A 282 32.41 -28.61 12.84
C ASP A 282 31.42 -28.82 13.98
N PRO A 283 30.33 -29.60 13.78
CA PRO A 283 29.34 -29.90 14.81
C PRO A 283 29.93 -30.54 16.07
N TYR A 284 31.10 -31.22 16.00
CA TYR A 284 31.74 -31.78 17.18
C TYR A 284 32.21 -30.68 18.13
N TRP A 285 32.92 -29.67 17.61
CA TRP A 285 33.41 -28.55 18.41
C TRP A 285 32.26 -27.64 18.87
N GLN A 286 31.27 -27.42 18.01
CA GLN A 286 30.04 -26.68 18.42
C GLN A 286 29.40 -27.34 19.64
N LYS A 287 29.20 -28.66 19.64
CA LYS A 287 28.63 -29.40 20.78
C LYS A 287 29.48 -29.29 22.01
N LYS A 288 30.80 -29.34 21.90
CA LYS A 288 31.75 -29.21 23.00
C LYS A 288 31.66 -27.84 23.66
N LEU A 289 31.65 -26.78 22.84
CA LEU A 289 31.50 -25.40 23.30
C LEU A 289 30.14 -25.13 23.93
N LEU A 290 29.05 -25.63 23.33
CA LEU A 290 27.69 -25.54 23.90
C LEU A 290 27.58 -26.32 25.24
N LYS A 291 28.25 -27.48 25.38
CA LYS A 291 28.30 -28.22 26.61
C LYS A 291 29.00 -27.43 27.73
N ALA A 292 30.10 -26.74 27.37
CA ALA A 292 30.80 -25.84 28.29
C ALA A 292 29.94 -24.65 28.71
N ALA A 293 29.29 -23.99 27.75
CA ALA A 293 28.37 -22.88 28.01
C ALA A 293 27.16 -23.33 28.87
N SER A 294 26.59 -24.54 28.62
CA SER A 294 25.49 -25.09 29.39
C SER A 294 25.89 -25.39 30.84
N PHE A 295 27.09 -25.94 31.03
CA PHE A 295 27.63 -26.19 32.38
C PHE A 295 27.83 -24.85 33.13
N GLY A 296 28.49 -23.89 32.50
CA GLY A 296 28.66 -22.56 33.07
C GLY A 296 27.34 -21.88 33.41
N LYS A 297 26.32 -22.02 32.54
CA LYS A 297 24.97 -21.48 32.76
C LYS A 297 24.35 -22.09 34.03
N ALA A 298 24.38 -23.40 34.21
CA ALA A 298 23.84 -24.08 35.36
C ALA A 298 24.52 -23.60 36.65
N GLU A 299 25.83 -23.44 36.64
CA GLU A 299 26.60 -22.93 37.77
C GLU A 299 26.26 -21.46 38.08
N LEU A 300 26.09 -20.62 37.04
CA LEU A 300 25.68 -19.22 37.20
C LEU A 300 24.28 -19.07 37.81
N GLU A 301 23.34 -19.89 37.36
CA GLU A 301 21.97 -19.94 37.92
C GLU A 301 21.96 -20.34 39.40
N MET A 302 22.83 -21.27 39.80
CA MET A 302 22.99 -21.66 41.20
C MET A 302 23.54 -20.51 42.07
N ARG A 303 24.42 -19.67 41.52
CA ARG A 303 25.04 -18.55 42.25
C ARG A 303 24.15 -17.30 42.34
N ASN A 304 23.54 -16.90 41.21
CA ASN A 304 22.94 -15.58 41.02
C ASN A 304 21.41 -15.62 40.73
N GLY A 305 20.78 -16.81 40.62
CA GLY A 305 19.39 -16.94 40.17
C GLY A 305 19.20 -16.82 38.68
N GLU A 306 17.98 -16.50 38.19
CA GLU A 306 17.65 -16.39 36.79
C GLU A 306 18.51 -15.33 36.10
N SER A 307 19.04 -15.69 34.92
CA SER A 307 19.88 -14.79 34.08
C SER A 307 19.42 -14.82 32.62
N ASP A 308 19.59 -13.70 31.92
CA ASP A 308 19.32 -13.54 30.48
C ASP A 308 20.17 -14.49 29.60
N VAL A 309 21.15 -15.15 30.16
CA VAL A 309 22.02 -16.15 29.50
C VAL A 309 21.20 -17.33 28.95
N ALA A 310 20.15 -17.75 29.64
CA ALA A 310 19.28 -18.82 29.17
C ALA A 310 18.61 -18.51 27.82
N ILE A 311 18.13 -17.26 27.66
CA ILE A 311 17.49 -16.78 26.40
C ILE A 311 18.54 -16.74 25.29
N ARG A 312 19.75 -16.20 25.57
CA ARG A 312 20.84 -16.16 24.60
C ARG A 312 21.27 -17.56 24.19
N PHE A 313 21.39 -18.49 25.15
CA PHE A 313 21.77 -19.87 24.86
C PHE A 313 20.81 -20.56 23.89
N VAL A 314 19.47 -20.43 24.13
CA VAL A 314 18.45 -20.98 23.24
C VAL A 314 18.55 -20.36 21.85
N LYS A 315 18.69 -19.04 21.76
CA LYS A 315 18.84 -18.33 20.47
C LYS A 315 20.06 -18.84 19.70
N VAL A 316 21.22 -18.99 20.33
CA VAL A 316 22.43 -19.52 19.70
C VAL A 316 22.22 -20.95 19.21
N CYS A 317 21.56 -21.81 19.98
CA CYS A 317 21.23 -23.15 19.54
C CYS A 317 20.32 -23.16 18.31
N ASP A 318 19.34 -22.25 18.26
CA ASP A 318 18.44 -22.14 17.11
C ASP A 318 19.17 -21.63 15.88
N GLU A 319 20.02 -20.60 16.00
CA GLU A 319 20.84 -20.09 14.90
C GLU A 319 21.82 -21.17 14.38
N LEU A 320 22.45 -21.94 15.23
CA LEU A 320 23.33 -23.06 14.85
C LEU A 320 22.59 -24.18 14.12
N ARG A 321 21.36 -24.50 14.54
CA ARG A 321 20.54 -25.50 13.82
C ARG A 321 20.26 -25.06 12.40
N ILE A 322 19.94 -23.77 12.20
CA ILE A 322 19.70 -23.21 10.87
C ILE A 322 21.00 -23.21 10.06
N LEU A 323 22.10 -22.70 10.63
CA LEU A 323 23.41 -22.67 9.98
C LEU A 323 23.88 -24.07 9.53
N ASN A 324 23.76 -25.07 10.41
CA ASN A 324 24.15 -26.44 10.07
C ASN A 324 23.24 -27.06 9.00
N LEU A 325 21.94 -26.71 8.99
CA LEU A 325 21.04 -27.15 7.93
C LEU A 325 21.45 -26.56 6.57
N ILE A 326 21.68 -25.24 6.49
CA ILE A 326 22.01 -24.57 5.22
C ILE A 326 23.42 -24.88 4.72
N ARG A 327 24.35 -25.21 5.62
CA ARG A 327 25.74 -25.64 5.31
C ARG A 327 25.84 -27.09 4.81
N ASP A 328 24.71 -27.82 4.79
CA ASP A 328 24.73 -29.17 4.22
C ASP A 328 25.11 -29.14 2.74
N ARG A 329 25.87 -30.14 2.31
CA ARG A 329 26.37 -30.24 0.91
C ARG A 329 25.24 -30.26 -0.12
N GLY A 330 24.07 -30.82 0.25
CA GLY A 330 22.91 -30.88 -0.62
C GLY A 330 22.24 -29.51 -0.86
N ILE A 331 22.52 -28.52 0.01
CA ILE A 331 21.99 -27.15 -0.09
C ILE A 331 23.06 -26.18 -0.61
N GLY A 332 24.30 -26.30 -0.06
CA GLY A 332 25.46 -25.56 -0.52
C GLY A 332 25.46 -24.06 -0.19
N LEU A 333 24.85 -23.65 0.92
CA LEU A 333 24.95 -22.28 1.44
C LEU A 333 25.96 -22.22 2.59
N PHE A 334 27.25 -22.11 2.24
CA PHE A 334 28.36 -22.11 3.20
C PHE A 334 28.56 -20.71 3.81
N LEU A 335 27.57 -20.23 4.55
CA LEU A 335 27.63 -18.90 5.19
C LEU A 335 28.43 -18.95 6.51
N THR A 336 29.25 -17.92 6.73
CA THR A 336 29.79 -17.62 8.06
C THR A 336 28.66 -17.07 8.96
N TYR A 337 28.87 -17.10 10.27
CA TYR A 337 27.88 -16.51 11.20
C TYR A 337 27.69 -15.00 10.97
N SER A 338 28.78 -14.28 10.70
CA SER A 338 28.75 -12.84 10.44
C SER A 338 27.89 -12.50 9.22
N THR A 339 28.10 -13.22 8.10
CA THR A 339 27.30 -13.05 6.88
C THR A 339 25.85 -13.47 7.09
N PHE A 340 25.59 -14.58 7.79
CA PHE A 340 24.24 -15.02 8.15
C PHE A 340 23.49 -13.95 8.96
N LYS A 341 24.15 -13.34 9.95
CA LYS A 341 23.56 -12.27 10.78
C LYS A 341 23.26 -11.01 9.98
N LYS A 342 24.11 -10.64 9.02
CA LYS A 342 23.90 -9.48 8.12
C LYS A 342 22.76 -9.73 7.14
N LEU A 343 22.65 -10.91 6.57
CA LEU A 343 21.59 -11.29 5.64
C LEU A 343 20.21 -11.37 6.33
N GLY A 344 20.20 -11.95 7.54
CA GLY A 344 18.97 -12.26 8.26
C GLY A 344 18.27 -13.52 7.74
N VAL A 345 17.51 -14.15 8.62
CA VAL A 345 16.85 -15.44 8.31
C VAL A 345 15.86 -15.36 7.16
N THR A 346 15.12 -14.26 7.05
CA THR A 346 14.13 -14.06 5.97
C THR A 346 14.81 -14.16 4.60
N ARG A 347 15.97 -13.51 4.46
CA ARG A 347 16.72 -13.54 3.20
C ARG A 347 17.28 -14.95 2.91
N VAL A 348 17.71 -15.67 3.93
CA VAL A 348 18.14 -17.06 3.77
C VAL A 348 17.00 -17.95 3.28
N VAL A 349 15.81 -17.80 3.82
CA VAL A 349 14.61 -18.51 3.33
C VAL A 349 14.32 -18.16 1.86
N GLU A 350 14.42 -16.89 1.46
CA GLU A 350 14.25 -16.49 0.07
C GLU A 350 15.28 -17.13 -0.87
N LEU A 351 16.55 -17.22 -0.44
CA LEU A 351 17.60 -17.88 -1.21
C LEU A 351 17.32 -19.39 -1.38
N LEU A 352 16.86 -20.06 -0.30
CA LEU A 352 16.45 -21.46 -0.37
C LEU A 352 15.28 -21.70 -1.33
N VAL A 353 14.30 -20.81 -1.28
CA VAL A 353 13.15 -20.85 -2.21
C VAL A 353 13.61 -20.70 -3.67
N LYS A 354 14.52 -19.76 -3.97
CA LYS A 354 15.09 -19.60 -5.31
C LYS A 354 15.85 -20.82 -5.79
N ARG A 355 16.56 -21.50 -4.88
CA ARG A 355 17.24 -22.77 -5.14
C ARG A 355 16.31 -23.98 -5.17
N GLN A 356 15.00 -23.77 -5.10
CA GLN A 356 13.97 -24.82 -5.08
C GLN A 356 14.08 -25.78 -3.89
N LYS A 357 14.75 -25.37 -2.80
CA LYS A 357 14.88 -26.11 -1.55
C LYS A 357 13.70 -25.82 -0.60
N PHE A 358 12.50 -26.15 -1.09
CA PHE A 358 11.25 -25.79 -0.38
C PHE A 358 11.07 -26.53 0.94
N ALA A 359 11.56 -27.76 1.07
CA ALA A 359 11.41 -28.55 2.31
C ALA A 359 12.19 -27.89 3.46
N GLU A 360 13.42 -27.49 3.19
CA GLU A 360 14.31 -26.84 4.14
C GLU A 360 13.82 -25.42 4.48
N ALA A 361 13.41 -24.67 3.48
CA ALA A 361 12.77 -23.35 3.66
C ALA A 361 11.53 -23.43 4.57
N PHE A 362 10.70 -24.45 4.36
CA PHE A 362 9.54 -24.72 5.19
C PHE A 362 9.91 -25.08 6.63
N GLN A 363 10.90 -25.98 6.83
CA GLN A 363 11.36 -26.37 8.16
C GLN A 363 11.87 -25.16 8.96
N ILE A 364 12.71 -24.31 8.36
CA ILE A 364 13.23 -23.09 8.99
C ILE A 364 12.08 -22.14 9.34
N SER A 365 11.20 -21.87 8.38
CA SER A 365 10.08 -20.94 8.58
C SER A 365 9.11 -21.43 9.68
N LYS A 366 8.81 -22.73 9.72
CA LYS A 366 7.99 -23.34 10.77
C LYS A 366 8.68 -23.26 12.13
N PHE A 367 9.96 -23.57 12.19
CA PHE A 367 10.76 -23.56 13.41
C PHE A 367 10.81 -22.17 14.05
N LEU A 368 11.01 -21.13 13.25
CA LEU A 368 11.07 -19.74 13.72
C LEU A 368 9.71 -19.03 13.71
N LYS A 369 8.61 -19.73 13.41
CA LYS A 369 7.26 -19.18 13.31
C LYS A 369 7.15 -18.01 12.32
N LEU A 370 7.93 -18.04 11.23
CA LEU A 370 7.88 -17.06 10.15
C LEU A 370 6.66 -17.31 9.24
N PRO A 371 6.23 -16.29 8.46
CA PRO A 371 5.17 -16.48 7.46
C PRO A 371 5.59 -17.55 6.43
N LEU A 372 4.69 -18.49 6.17
CA LEU A 372 4.93 -19.61 5.25
C LEU A 372 4.44 -19.31 3.83
N ASP A 373 3.73 -18.20 3.65
CA ASP A 373 2.99 -17.86 2.43
C ASP A 373 3.89 -17.82 1.21
N ALA A 374 5.02 -17.11 1.30
CA ALA A 374 5.96 -16.98 0.20
C ALA A 374 6.57 -18.33 -0.23
N VAL A 375 6.84 -19.21 0.74
CA VAL A 375 7.40 -20.55 0.48
C VAL A 375 6.38 -21.42 -0.26
N PHE A 376 5.11 -21.38 0.19
CA PHE A 376 4.04 -22.17 -0.44
C PHE A 376 3.67 -21.67 -1.82
N VAL A 377 3.54 -20.35 -1.99
CA VAL A 377 3.25 -19.76 -3.30
C VAL A 377 4.35 -20.14 -4.30
N SER A 378 5.62 -20.00 -3.91
CA SER A 378 6.74 -20.36 -4.80
C SER A 378 6.81 -21.85 -5.09
N TRP A 379 6.54 -22.71 -4.10
CA TRP A 379 6.43 -24.15 -4.29
C TRP A 379 5.29 -24.51 -5.26
N ALA A 380 4.13 -23.90 -5.10
CA ALA A 380 2.97 -24.14 -5.97
C ALA A 380 3.25 -23.69 -7.41
N CYS A 381 3.88 -22.53 -7.59
CA CYS A 381 4.29 -22.05 -8.92
C CYS A 381 5.28 -23.01 -9.60
N CYS A 382 6.28 -23.48 -8.86
CA CYS A 382 7.23 -24.48 -9.35
C CYS A 382 6.52 -25.81 -9.72
N LYS A 383 5.58 -26.25 -8.86
CA LYS A 383 4.82 -27.47 -9.12
C LYS A 383 3.96 -27.36 -10.38
N ILE A 384 3.36 -26.19 -10.66
CA ILE A 384 2.54 -25.95 -11.87
C ILE A 384 3.43 -26.02 -13.11
N LYS A 385 4.61 -25.42 -13.09
CA LYS A 385 5.54 -25.42 -14.22
C LYS A 385 6.02 -26.81 -14.62
N TYR A 386 6.36 -27.64 -13.64
CA TYR A 386 6.99 -28.96 -13.90
C TYR A 386 6.04 -30.14 -13.86
N SER A 387 4.79 -29.97 -13.44
CA SER A 387 3.85 -31.08 -13.37
C SER A 387 3.23 -31.42 -14.72
N THR A 388 3.30 -32.69 -15.07
CA THR A 388 2.58 -33.27 -16.25
C THR A 388 1.18 -33.78 -15.88
N SER A 389 0.77 -33.66 -14.60
CA SER A 389 -0.55 -34.12 -14.11
C SER A 389 -1.69 -33.27 -14.68
N GLY A 390 -2.89 -33.85 -14.73
CA GLY A 390 -4.09 -33.14 -15.14
C GLY A 390 -4.45 -31.97 -14.21
N ASP A 391 -5.17 -31.00 -14.72
CA ASP A 391 -5.49 -29.75 -13.98
C ASP A 391 -6.33 -30.00 -12.73
N GLU A 392 -7.24 -30.98 -12.77
CA GLU A 392 -8.09 -31.35 -11.63
C GLU A 392 -7.29 -31.98 -10.49
N GLU A 393 -6.43 -32.95 -10.81
CA GLU A 393 -5.57 -33.61 -9.84
C GLU A 393 -4.61 -32.61 -9.18
N LEU A 394 -4.05 -31.72 -10.01
CA LEU A 394 -3.13 -30.69 -9.56
C LEU A 394 -3.81 -29.67 -8.64
N SER A 395 -5.02 -29.24 -9.00
CA SER A 395 -5.81 -28.32 -8.17
C SER A 395 -6.13 -28.93 -6.80
N GLN A 396 -6.58 -30.18 -6.76
CA GLN A 396 -6.87 -30.88 -5.51
C GLN A 396 -5.62 -31.05 -4.65
N ALA A 397 -4.48 -31.43 -5.25
CA ALA A 397 -3.20 -31.57 -4.55
C ALA A 397 -2.71 -30.23 -3.96
N LEU A 398 -2.83 -29.14 -4.71
CA LEU A 398 -2.46 -27.80 -4.24
C LEU A 398 -3.38 -27.34 -3.12
N LEU A 399 -4.69 -27.39 -3.31
CA LEU A 399 -5.67 -26.97 -2.30
C LEU A 399 -5.59 -27.79 -1.02
N GLY A 400 -5.44 -29.12 -1.13
CA GLY A 400 -5.29 -29.99 0.04
C GLY A 400 -4.04 -29.66 0.86
N ARG A 401 -2.92 -29.33 0.21
CA ARG A 401 -1.71 -28.87 0.88
C ARG A 401 -1.86 -27.48 1.50
N PHE A 402 -2.46 -26.53 0.79
CA PHE A 402 -2.71 -25.21 1.34
C PHE A 402 -3.62 -25.24 2.56
N GLN A 403 -4.68 -26.04 2.55
CA GLN A 403 -5.56 -26.22 3.72
C GLN A 403 -4.84 -26.83 4.93
N GLN A 404 -4.01 -27.86 4.70
CA GLN A 404 -3.24 -28.50 5.77
C GLN A 404 -2.22 -27.56 6.43
N LEU A 405 -1.65 -26.65 5.66
CA LEU A 405 -0.48 -25.87 6.06
C LEU A 405 -0.82 -24.44 6.48
N SER A 406 -1.92 -23.88 5.96
CA SER A 406 -2.35 -22.51 6.29
C SER A 406 -2.78 -22.35 7.75
N GLY A 407 -3.24 -23.43 8.40
CA GLY A 407 -3.74 -23.33 9.77
C GLY A 407 -4.81 -22.25 9.97
N GLY A 408 -5.57 -21.91 8.93
CA GLY A 408 -6.55 -20.83 8.92
C GLY A 408 -6.01 -19.43 8.59
N LYS A 409 -4.73 -19.29 8.25
CA LYS A 409 -4.16 -18.02 7.76
C LYS A 409 -4.42 -17.86 6.28
N TYR A 410 -4.60 -16.61 5.87
CA TYR A 410 -4.77 -16.25 4.45
C TYR A 410 -3.47 -16.49 3.67
N ILE A 411 -3.59 -17.15 2.52
CA ILE A 411 -2.52 -17.31 1.53
C ILE A 411 -3.04 -16.81 0.19
N SER A 412 -2.29 -15.96 -0.49
CA SER A 412 -2.68 -15.42 -1.79
C SER A 412 -2.52 -16.45 -2.90
N PHE A 413 -3.61 -16.75 -3.59
CA PHE A 413 -3.64 -17.62 -4.75
C PHE A 413 -3.41 -16.86 -6.07
N ALA A 414 -3.47 -15.52 -6.06
CA ALA A 414 -3.37 -14.70 -7.26
C ALA A 414 -2.10 -14.97 -8.06
N ARG A 415 -0.94 -15.04 -7.39
CA ARG A 415 0.35 -15.33 -8.03
C ARG A 415 0.41 -16.75 -8.61
N VAL A 416 -0.19 -17.71 -7.92
CA VAL A 416 -0.24 -19.12 -8.37
C VAL A 416 -1.13 -19.25 -9.60
N ALA A 417 -2.27 -18.57 -9.61
CA ALA A 417 -3.19 -18.53 -10.74
C ALA A 417 -2.58 -17.78 -11.94
N GLU A 418 -1.84 -16.70 -11.71
CA GLU A 418 -1.10 -15.97 -12.76
C GLU A 418 -0.08 -16.88 -13.46
N VAL A 419 0.70 -17.65 -12.71
CA VAL A 419 1.66 -18.61 -13.28
C VAL A 419 0.94 -19.72 -14.03
N ALA A 420 -0.18 -20.23 -13.52
CA ALA A 420 -0.99 -21.23 -14.23
C ALA A 420 -1.51 -20.69 -15.57
N PHE A 421 -1.90 -19.42 -15.61
CA PHE A 421 -2.32 -18.75 -16.85
C PHE A 421 -1.14 -18.59 -17.83
N GLN A 422 0.04 -18.16 -17.36
CA GLN A 422 1.25 -18.03 -18.19
C GLN A 422 1.69 -19.35 -18.82
N GLU A 423 1.51 -20.48 -18.09
CA GLU A 423 1.80 -21.83 -18.59
C GLU A 423 0.66 -22.41 -19.49
N GLY A 424 -0.35 -21.60 -19.83
CA GLY A 424 -1.46 -21.99 -20.70
C GLY A 424 -2.51 -22.88 -20.05
N ARG A 425 -2.49 -23.08 -18.72
CA ARG A 425 -3.45 -23.90 -17.96
C ARG A 425 -4.64 -23.07 -17.50
N LEU A 426 -5.47 -22.64 -18.45
CA LEU A 426 -6.61 -21.74 -18.19
C LEU A 426 -7.62 -22.29 -17.18
N ASN A 427 -7.96 -23.57 -17.25
CA ASN A 427 -8.92 -24.17 -16.33
C ASN A 427 -8.39 -24.20 -14.89
N LEU A 428 -7.13 -24.55 -14.73
CA LEU A 428 -6.46 -24.51 -13.42
C LEU A 428 -6.44 -23.08 -12.85
N ALA A 429 -6.07 -22.09 -13.68
CA ALA A 429 -6.05 -20.69 -13.28
C ALA A 429 -7.42 -20.20 -12.81
N LYS A 430 -8.51 -20.54 -13.51
CA LYS A 430 -9.90 -20.21 -13.11
C LYS A 430 -10.28 -20.83 -11.77
N VAL A 431 -9.91 -22.09 -11.55
CA VAL A 431 -10.18 -22.76 -10.28
C VAL A 431 -9.41 -22.08 -9.14
N LEU A 432 -8.12 -21.83 -9.33
CA LEU A 432 -7.27 -21.24 -8.28
C LEU A 432 -7.68 -19.81 -7.93
N ILE A 433 -8.03 -18.99 -8.94
CA ILE A 433 -8.42 -17.60 -8.70
C ILE A 433 -9.72 -17.48 -7.89
N ASN A 434 -10.62 -18.46 -7.95
CA ASN A 434 -11.83 -18.47 -7.14
C ASN A 434 -11.56 -18.64 -5.64
N PHE A 435 -10.39 -19.16 -5.26
CA PHE A 435 -9.95 -19.27 -3.86
C PHE A 435 -9.21 -18.02 -3.37
N GLU A 436 -8.92 -17.06 -4.25
CA GLU A 436 -8.38 -15.78 -3.82
C GLU A 436 -9.47 -14.96 -3.12
N SER A 437 -9.19 -14.53 -1.89
CA SER A 437 -10.14 -13.75 -1.10
C SER A 437 -10.04 -12.24 -1.29
N LEU A 438 -8.94 -11.76 -1.89
CA LEU A 438 -8.74 -10.33 -2.15
C LEU A 438 -9.19 -10.01 -3.58
N PHE A 439 -10.33 -9.35 -3.69
CA PHE A 439 -10.88 -8.92 -4.97
C PHE A 439 -9.94 -8.01 -5.77
N GLU A 440 -9.16 -7.17 -5.08
CA GLU A 440 -8.15 -6.30 -5.71
C GLU A 440 -7.09 -7.06 -6.52
N LYS A 441 -6.80 -8.31 -6.15
CA LYS A 441 -5.87 -9.19 -6.87
C LYS A 441 -6.57 -10.11 -7.85
N GLN A 442 -7.82 -10.48 -7.54
CA GLN A 442 -8.62 -11.39 -8.35
C GLN A 442 -9.08 -10.75 -9.66
N ILE A 443 -9.63 -9.53 -9.58
CA ILE A 443 -10.24 -8.85 -10.72
C ILE A 443 -9.25 -8.55 -11.85
N PRO A 444 -8.06 -7.96 -11.61
CA PRO A 444 -7.10 -7.69 -12.69
C PRO A 444 -6.65 -8.96 -13.43
N LEU A 445 -6.49 -10.06 -12.71
CA LEU A 445 -6.11 -11.32 -13.34
C LEU A 445 -7.23 -11.90 -14.19
N LEU A 446 -8.50 -11.84 -13.74
CA LEU A 446 -9.65 -12.25 -14.55
C LEU A 446 -9.77 -11.41 -15.84
N LEU A 447 -9.48 -10.12 -15.77
CA LEU A 447 -9.47 -9.23 -16.94
C LEU A 447 -8.32 -9.59 -17.92
N THR A 448 -7.14 -9.95 -17.42
CA THR A 448 -6.03 -10.43 -18.28
C THR A 448 -6.32 -11.78 -18.91
N MET A 449 -7.16 -12.61 -18.28
CA MET A 449 -7.64 -13.89 -18.81
C MET A 449 -8.83 -13.73 -19.78
N GLU A 450 -9.27 -12.50 -20.07
CA GLU A 450 -10.44 -12.17 -20.90
C GLU A 450 -11.78 -12.70 -20.35
N GLU A 451 -11.83 -13.08 -19.07
CA GLU A 451 -13.04 -13.55 -18.38
C GLU A 451 -13.87 -12.35 -17.86
N ASN A 452 -14.36 -11.55 -18.80
CA ASN A 452 -14.98 -10.25 -18.54
C ASN A 452 -16.27 -10.33 -17.69
N GLU A 453 -17.08 -11.37 -17.90
CA GLU A 453 -18.31 -11.58 -17.13
C GLU A 453 -18.02 -11.91 -15.68
N LEU A 454 -17.06 -12.81 -15.43
CA LEU A 454 -16.64 -13.17 -14.09
C LEU A 454 -15.96 -11.99 -13.37
N ALA A 455 -15.13 -11.23 -14.09
CA ALA A 455 -14.48 -10.05 -13.54
C ALA A 455 -15.50 -9.00 -13.06
N LEU A 456 -16.53 -8.72 -13.87
CA LEU A 456 -17.60 -7.81 -13.50
C LEU A 456 -18.44 -8.36 -12.33
N GLN A 457 -18.77 -9.66 -12.34
CA GLN A 457 -19.50 -10.28 -11.24
C GLN A 457 -18.71 -10.18 -9.92
N LYS A 458 -17.42 -10.49 -9.94
CA LYS A 458 -16.55 -10.39 -8.75
C LYS A 458 -16.36 -8.95 -8.26
N SER A 459 -16.30 -7.99 -9.17
CA SER A 459 -16.26 -6.57 -8.78
C SER A 459 -17.53 -6.14 -8.05
N ILE A 460 -18.70 -6.65 -8.46
CA ILE A 460 -19.99 -6.39 -7.78
C ILE A 460 -20.04 -7.09 -6.41
N GLU A 461 -19.58 -8.35 -6.33
CA GLU A 461 -19.50 -9.11 -5.08
C GLU A 461 -18.60 -8.42 -4.05
N SER A 462 -17.58 -7.69 -4.49
CA SER A 462 -16.68 -6.92 -3.61
C SER A 462 -17.38 -5.76 -2.87
N GLN A 463 -18.52 -5.28 -3.39
CA GLN A 463 -19.25 -4.10 -2.91
C GLN A 463 -18.38 -2.81 -2.86
N ASN A 464 -17.24 -2.81 -3.52
CA ASN A 464 -16.34 -1.66 -3.61
C ASN A 464 -16.59 -0.92 -4.92
N ILE A 465 -17.06 0.33 -4.83
CA ILE A 465 -17.41 1.16 -5.99
C ILE A 465 -16.20 1.45 -6.86
N ASP A 466 -15.02 1.63 -6.25
CA ASP A 466 -13.78 1.93 -6.98
C ASP A 466 -13.36 0.75 -7.86
N LEU A 467 -13.46 -0.47 -7.35
CA LEU A 467 -13.16 -1.70 -8.13
C LEU A 467 -14.19 -1.92 -9.26
N ILE A 468 -15.47 -1.64 -9.00
CA ILE A 468 -16.50 -1.71 -10.04
C ILE A 468 -16.21 -0.69 -11.15
N LEU A 469 -15.87 0.54 -10.78
CA LEU A 469 -15.56 1.60 -11.74
C LEU A 469 -14.30 1.28 -12.54
N GLU A 470 -13.23 0.83 -11.88
CA GLU A 470 -11.99 0.41 -12.55
C GLU A 470 -12.25 -0.69 -13.56
N THR A 471 -13.02 -1.73 -13.16
CA THR A 471 -13.42 -2.81 -14.05
C THR A 471 -14.21 -2.28 -15.26
N ILE A 472 -15.18 -1.39 -15.05
CA ILE A 472 -15.98 -0.77 -16.11
C ILE A 472 -15.09 0.04 -17.08
N LEU A 473 -14.11 0.79 -16.58
CA LEU A 473 -13.20 1.59 -17.41
C LEU A 473 -12.29 0.70 -18.28
N ILE A 474 -11.76 -0.38 -17.72
CA ILE A 474 -10.95 -1.35 -18.45
C ILE A 474 -11.81 -2.05 -19.52
N LEU A 475 -13.00 -2.55 -19.16
CA LEU A 475 -13.92 -3.20 -20.11
C LEU A 475 -14.34 -2.27 -21.25
N LYS A 476 -14.55 -0.99 -20.97
CA LYS A 476 -14.84 0.01 -22.00
C LYS A 476 -13.70 0.19 -22.99
N SER A 477 -12.45 0.07 -22.54
CA SER A 477 -11.27 0.20 -23.41
C SER A 477 -10.97 -1.05 -24.23
N THR A 478 -11.39 -2.23 -23.75
CA THR A 478 -11.08 -3.53 -24.36
C THR A 478 -12.20 -4.05 -25.26
N LEU A 479 -13.47 -3.80 -24.92
CA LEU A 479 -14.64 -4.32 -25.63
C LEU A 479 -15.22 -3.31 -26.62
N SER A 480 -15.92 -3.83 -27.65
CA SER A 480 -16.78 -2.99 -28.50
C SER A 480 -18.00 -2.48 -27.72
N TYR A 481 -18.50 -1.27 -28.03
CA TYR A 481 -19.63 -0.66 -27.33
C TYR A 481 -20.87 -1.60 -27.19
N PRO A 482 -21.29 -2.32 -28.25
CA PRO A 482 -22.43 -3.25 -28.12
C PRO A 482 -22.22 -4.37 -27.12
N GLN A 483 -21.04 -4.99 -27.10
CA GLN A 483 -20.69 -6.04 -26.15
C GLN A 483 -20.57 -5.49 -24.73
N PHE A 484 -19.94 -4.32 -24.58
CA PHE A 484 -19.78 -3.63 -23.32
C PHE A 484 -21.13 -3.27 -22.69
N PHE A 485 -22.05 -2.68 -23.44
CA PHE A 485 -23.37 -2.32 -22.92
C PHE A 485 -24.24 -3.55 -22.61
N LYS A 486 -24.13 -4.61 -23.39
CA LYS A 486 -24.78 -5.89 -23.09
C LYS A 486 -24.30 -6.45 -21.74
N LEU A 487 -22.99 -6.42 -21.50
CA LEU A 487 -22.39 -6.86 -20.26
C LEU A 487 -22.83 -6.00 -19.07
N LEU A 488 -22.83 -4.66 -19.20
CA LEU A 488 -23.31 -3.76 -18.15
C LEU A 488 -24.78 -3.99 -17.79
N ASN A 489 -25.64 -4.25 -18.78
CA ASN A 489 -27.06 -4.46 -18.55
C ASN A 489 -27.38 -5.83 -17.91
N SER A 490 -26.41 -6.76 -17.86
CA SER A 490 -26.58 -8.02 -17.13
C SER A 490 -26.75 -7.83 -15.63
N SER A 491 -26.29 -6.71 -15.08
CA SER A 491 -26.31 -6.43 -13.65
C SER A 491 -26.73 -4.97 -13.35
N LYS A 492 -27.72 -4.80 -12.46
CA LYS A 492 -28.17 -3.47 -12.03
C LYS A 492 -27.12 -2.62 -11.32
N PRO A 493 -26.27 -3.16 -10.39
CA PRO A 493 -25.23 -2.35 -9.75
C PRO A 493 -24.24 -1.74 -10.73
N SER A 494 -23.78 -2.51 -11.73
CA SER A 494 -22.85 -2.00 -12.75
C SER A 494 -23.48 -0.92 -13.62
N SER A 495 -24.75 -1.12 -14.05
CA SER A 495 -25.51 -0.10 -14.77
C SER A 495 -25.63 1.20 -13.99
N ASN A 496 -25.97 1.12 -12.70
CA ASN A 496 -26.15 2.30 -11.85
C ASN A 496 -24.83 3.07 -11.64
N VAL A 497 -23.72 2.36 -11.42
CA VAL A 497 -22.38 3.00 -11.29
C VAL A 497 -21.99 3.68 -12.60
N PHE A 498 -22.22 2.99 -13.73
CA PHE A 498 -21.95 3.55 -15.04
C PHE A 498 -22.80 4.80 -15.33
N GLU A 499 -24.12 4.74 -15.09
CA GLU A 499 -25.05 5.87 -15.26
C GLU A 499 -24.64 7.07 -14.40
N TYR A 500 -24.25 6.83 -13.15
CA TYR A 500 -23.81 7.90 -12.25
C TYR A 500 -22.51 8.56 -12.74
N PHE A 501 -21.52 7.77 -13.12
CA PHE A 501 -20.21 8.28 -13.53
C PHE A 501 -20.26 9.02 -14.88
N TYR A 502 -21.03 8.50 -15.84
CA TYR A 502 -21.14 9.11 -17.18
C TYR A 502 -22.28 10.10 -17.31
N ARG A 503 -22.93 10.48 -16.22
CA ARG A 503 -24.10 11.40 -16.22
C ARG A 503 -23.85 12.72 -16.97
N THR A 504 -22.61 13.20 -17.00
CA THR A 504 -22.21 14.45 -17.72
C THR A 504 -21.99 14.25 -19.21
N ASN A 505 -21.80 13.00 -19.65
CA ASN A 505 -21.55 12.68 -21.07
C ASN A 505 -22.83 12.17 -21.74
N SER A 506 -23.61 13.11 -22.30
CA SER A 506 -24.94 12.81 -22.85
C SER A 506 -24.92 11.78 -23.97
N GLN A 507 -23.92 11.80 -24.88
CA GLN A 507 -23.87 10.92 -26.03
C GLN A 507 -23.73 9.44 -25.61
N ILE A 508 -22.85 9.12 -24.69
CA ILE A 508 -22.61 7.75 -24.23
C ILE A 508 -23.85 7.20 -23.49
N ILE A 509 -24.50 8.05 -22.68
CA ILE A 509 -25.72 7.67 -21.95
C ILE A 509 -26.89 7.44 -22.91
N HIS A 510 -27.05 8.26 -23.96
CA HIS A 510 -28.04 8.05 -25.01
C HIS A 510 -27.85 6.70 -25.71
N ASP A 511 -26.62 6.39 -26.12
CA ASP A 511 -26.30 5.12 -26.78
C ASP A 511 -26.56 3.93 -25.85
N PHE A 512 -26.22 4.05 -24.57
CA PHE A 512 -26.47 3.02 -23.57
C PHE A 512 -27.96 2.73 -23.37
N TYR A 513 -28.78 3.75 -23.14
CA TYR A 513 -30.24 3.56 -22.96
C TYR A 513 -30.93 3.08 -24.22
N ASN A 514 -30.51 3.57 -25.39
CA ASN A 514 -31.07 3.13 -26.68
C ASN A 514 -30.76 1.64 -26.94
N GLN A 515 -29.54 1.20 -26.69
CA GLN A 515 -29.17 -0.21 -26.86
C GLN A 515 -29.87 -1.13 -25.83
N ALA A 516 -30.14 -0.62 -24.64
CA ALA A 516 -30.84 -1.37 -23.60
C ALA A 516 -32.39 -1.41 -23.78
N ASP A 517 -32.94 -0.73 -24.80
CA ASP A 517 -34.36 -0.47 -24.98
C ASP A 517 -35.04 0.08 -23.73
N ARG A 518 -34.40 1.08 -23.11
CA ARG A 518 -34.85 1.79 -21.91
C ARG A 518 -35.27 3.25 -22.20
N PRO A 519 -36.29 3.47 -23.05
CA PRO A 519 -36.66 4.83 -23.48
C PRO A 519 -37.20 5.69 -22.34
N ILE A 520 -37.78 5.08 -21.29
CA ILE A 520 -38.26 5.82 -20.12
C ILE A 520 -37.07 6.42 -19.33
N ASP A 521 -36.00 5.66 -19.15
CA ASP A 521 -34.82 6.13 -18.42
C ASP A 521 -34.09 7.21 -19.21
N LEU A 522 -34.05 7.05 -20.56
CA LEU A 522 -33.57 8.11 -21.45
C LEU A 522 -34.36 9.39 -21.32
N ALA A 523 -35.69 9.30 -21.34
CA ALA A 523 -36.55 10.48 -21.18
C ALA A 523 -36.38 11.15 -19.82
N ASN A 524 -36.21 10.38 -18.74
CA ASN A 524 -35.90 10.89 -17.41
C ASN A 524 -34.51 11.57 -17.35
N TYR A 525 -33.53 10.99 -17.99
CA TYR A 525 -32.19 11.58 -18.10
C TYR A 525 -32.25 12.92 -18.85
N GLU A 526 -32.92 12.98 -20.02
CA GLU A 526 -33.09 14.21 -20.78
C GLU A 526 -33.82 15.30 -20.00
N LEU A 527 -34.90 14.95 -19.30
CA LEU A 527 -35.61 15.88 -18.44
C LEU A 527 -34.72 16.44 -17.32
N SER A 528 -33.90 15.58 -16.71
CA SER A 528 -33.02 15.99 -15.58
C SER A 528 -31.83 16.85 -16.05
N THR A 529 -31.25 16.57 -17.21
CA THR A 529 -30.09 17.29 -17.74
C THR A 529 -30.45 18.60 -18.41
N SER A 530 -31.60 18.65 -19.10
CA SER A 530 -32.07 19.85 -19.79
C SER A 530 -32.85 20.83 -18.88
N ASN A 531 -32.94 20.52 -17.58
CA ASN A 531 -33.71 21.32 -16.62
C ASN A 531 -35.17 21.53 -17.08
N PHE A 532 -35.79 20.46 -17.60
CA PHE A 532 -37.16 20.47 -18.14
C PHE A 532 -37.33 21.42 -19.33
N SER A 533 -36.42 21.43 -20.30
CA SER A 533 -36.60 22.26 -21.50
C SER A 533 -37.87 21.87 -22.25
N PRO A 534 -38.53 22.80 -22.98
CA PRO A 534 -39.77 22.50 -23.71
C PRO A 534 -39.62 21.36 -24.70
N ALA A 535 -38.43 21.19 -25.30
CA ALA A 535 -38.16 20.10 -26.25
C ALA A 535 -38.10 18.74 -25.54
N SER A 536 -37.36 18.66 -24.41
CA SER A 536 -37.25 17.42 -23.63
C SER A 536 -38.58 16.98 -23.01
N VAL A 537 -39.43 17.94 -22.58
CA VAL A 537 -40.77 17.63 -22.08
C VAL A 537 -41.66 17.04 -23.18
N LYS A 538 -41.60 17.57 -24.41
CA LYS A 538 -42.34 17.01 -25.56
C LYS A 538 -41.88 15.59 -25.92
N THR A 539 -40.59 15.34 -25.96
CA THR A 539 -40.04 13.98 -26.21
C THR A 539 -40.45 13.02 -25.10
N ALA A 540 -40.39 13.45 -23.85
CA ALA A 540 -40.84 12.64 -22.71
C ALA A 540 -42.35 12.32 -22.79
N ILE A 541 -43.22 13.28 -23.13
CA ILE A 541 -44.65 13.06 -23.31
C ILE A 541 -44.89 11.96 -24.36
N THR A 542 -44.24 11.98 -25.51
CA THR A 542 -44.39 10.97 -26.56
C THR A 542 -43.95 9.59 -26.08
N THR A 543 -42.85 9.53 -25.32
CA THR A 543 -42.31 8.27 -24.79
C THR A 543 -43.22 7.64 -23.70
N TYR A 544 -43.74 8.49 -22.80
CA TYR A 544 -44.61 8.01 -21.72
C TYR A 544 -46.04 7.74 -22.14
N ASN A 545 -46.53 8.32 -23.26
CA ASN A 545 -47.91 8.23 -23.68
C ASN A 545 -48.39 6.79 -23.90
N THR A 546 -47.46 5.89 -24.27
CA THR A 546 -47.76 4.46 -24.51
C THR A 546 -47.68 3.61 -23.24
N ARG A 547 -47.08 4.09 -22.15
CA ARG A 547 -46.74 3.26 -20.97
C ARG A 547 -47.28 3.76 -19.63
N ASN A 548 -47.49 5.06 -19.45
CA ASN A 548 -47.95 5.63 -18.15
C ASN A 548 -48.73 6.94 -18.29
N THR A 549 -50.06 6.84 -18.32
CA THR A 549 -50.98 7.95 -18.51
C THR A 549 -50.94 8.98 -17.37
N ALA A 550 -50.60 8.59 -16.14
CA ALA A 550 -50.52 9.50 -15.00
C ALA A 550 -49.35 10.47 -15.13
N ILE A 551 -48.15 9.95 -15.50
CA ILE A 551 -46.96 10.77 -15.75
C ILE A 551 -47.16 11.68 -16.94
N THR A 552 -47.73 11.15 -18.03
CA THR A 552 -48.07 11.97 -19.22
C THR A 552 -48.95 13.14 -18.86
N SER A 553 -50.00 12.92 -18.08
CA SER A 553 -50.87 14.01 -17.60
C SER A 553 -50.13 15.07 -16.78
N GLN A 554 -49.12 14.67 -15.98
CA GLN A 554 -48.32 15.62 -15.22
C GLN A 554 -47.37 16.40 -16.12
N LEU A 555 -46.72 15.74 -17.09
CA LEU A 555 -45.83 16.40 -18.06
C LEU A 555 -46.62 17.36 -18.96
N ASP A 556 -47.84 17.01 -19.37
CA ASP A 556 -48.72 17.91 -20.11
C ASP A 556 -49.03 19.17 -19.32
N LYS A 557 -49.33 19.03 -17.99
CA LYS A 557 -49.52 20.19 -17.13
C LYS A 557 -48.26 21.06 -17.00
N GLN A 558 -47.09 20.39 -16.88
CA GLN A 558 -45.81 21.10 -16.84
C GLN A 558 -45.56 21.86 -18.14
N SER A 559 -45.76 21.22 -19.30
CA SER A 559 -45.62 21.88 -20.60
C SER A 559 -46.52 23.11 -20.73
N LYS A 560 -47.80 23.03 -20.30
CA LYS A 560 -48.70 24.17 -20.29
C LYS A 560 -48.20 25.26 -19.38
N LEU A 561 -47.73 24.91 -18.18
CA LEU A 561 -47.18 25.89 -17.22
C LEU A 561 -46.00 26.64 -17.83
N MET A 562 -45.05 25.92 -18.50
CA MET A 562 -43.90 26.54 -19.15
C MET A 562 -44.31 27.50 -20.27
N ASN A 563 -45.26 27.13 -21.11
CA ASN A 563 -45.78 28.03 -22.13
C ASN A 563 -46.37 29.32 -21.52
N HIS A 564 -47.17 29.21 -20.42
CA HIS A 564 -47.66 30.38 -19.72
C HIS A 564 -46.55 31.21 -19.07
N GLN A 565 -45.51 30.56 -18.53
CA GLN A 565 -44.35 31.26 -17.98
C GLN A 565 -43.58 32.05 -19.02
N GLU A 566 -43.42 31.51 -20.23
CA GLU A 566 -42.82 32.24 -21.38
C GLU A 566 -43.68 33.43 -21.80
N GLU A 567 -45.01 33.25 -21.91
CA GLU A 567 -45.96 34.32 -22.18
C GLU A 567 -45.90 35.44 -21.10
N LEU A 568 -45.91 35.08 -19.82
CA LEU A 568 -45.82 36.00 -18.70
C LEU A 568 -44.48 36.73 -18.65
N THR A 569 -43.39 36.03 -19.00
CA THR A 569 -42.06 36.64 -19.06
C THR A 569 -42.00 37.70 -20.16
N THR A 570 -42.60 37.45 -21.34
CA THR A 570 -42.71 38.43 -22.41
C THR A 570 -43.67 39.55 -22.10
N GLU A 571 -44.80 39.29 -21.44
CA GLU A 571 -45.84 40.29 -21.10
C GLU A 571 -45.38 41.27 -20.00
N PHE A 572 -44.69 40.75 -18.97
CA PHE A 572 -44.33 41.58 -17.81
C PHE A 572 -42.86 41.97 -17.76
N ASN A 573 -42.03 41.48 -18.66
CA ASN A 573 -40.59 41.68 -18.70
C ASN A 573 -39.86 41.27 -17.39
N VAL A 574 -40.40 40.25 -16.72
CA VAL A 574 -39.90 39.66 -15.47
C VAL A 574 -39.73 38.17 -15.69
N ASP A 575 -38.59 37.63 -15.35
CA ASP A 575 -38.30 36.21 -15.56
C ASP A 575 -39.21 35.31 -14.68
N PHE A 576 -40.04 34.50 -15.34
CA PHE A 576 -40.90 33.49 -14.71
C PHE A 576 -40.42 32.06 -15.01
N THR A 577 -39.30 31.90 -15.70
CA THR A 577 -38.81 30.58 -16.11
C THR A 577 -38.36 29.73 -14.91
N ASN A 578 -38.57 28.44 -14.99
CA ASN A 578 -38.20 27.48 -13.95
C ASN A 578 -38.86 27.64 -12.56
N LEU A 579 -39.90 28.42 -12.46
CA LEU A 579 -40.68 28.54 -11.22
C LEU A 579 -41.73 27.43 -11.11
N SER A 580 -42.01 26.99 -9.89
CA SER A 580 -43.15 26.12 -9.66
C SER A 580 -44.49 26.89 -9.87
N LEU A 581 -45.59 26.16 -10.09
CA LEU A 581 -46.90 26.79 -10.22
C LEU A 581 -47.23 27.69 -9.01
N SER A 582 -46.87 27.27 -7.80
CA SER A 582 -47.06 28.05 -6.58
C SER A 582 -46.26 29.35 -6.57
N GLU A 583 -44.99 29.28 -6.97
CA GLU A 583 -44.11 30.45 -7.06
C GLU A 583 -44.54 31.40 -8.20
N THR A 584 -44.98 30.84 -9.32
CA THR A 584 -45.52 31.65 -10.43
C THR A 584 -46.77 32.42 -9.98
N ILE A 585 -47.72 31.78 -9.27
CA ILE A 585 -48.89 32.41 -8.72
C ILE A 585 -48.51 33.48 -7.68
N LEU A 586 -47.57 33.15 -6.77
CA LEU A 586 -47.12 34.11 -5.75
C LEU A 586 -46.45 35.33 -6.40
N LYS A 587 -45.64 35.14 -7.39
CA LYS A 587 -44.97 36.23 -8.12
C LYS A 587 -45.98 37.11 -8.87
N LEU A 588 -47.00 36.52 -9.48
CA LEU A 588 -48.09 37.28 -10.08
C LEU A 588 -48.88 38.10 -9.03
N LEU A 589 -49.16 37.53 -7.88
CA LEU A 589 -49.80 38.25 -6.78
C LEU A 589 -48.94 39.42 -6.29
N THR A 590 -47.62 39.24 -6.15
CA THR A 590 -46.69 40.32 -5.76
C THR A 590 -46.61 41.44 -6.78
N LEU A 591 -46.78 41.14 -8.06
CA LEU A 591 -46.90 42.11 -9.15
C LEU A 591 -48.30 42.72 -9.28
N SER A 592 -49.20 42.43 -8.34
CA SER A 592 -50.59 42.89 -8.31
C SER A 592 -51.46 42.47 -9.50
N GLN A 593 -51.07 41.35 -10.18
CA GLN A 593 -51.80 40.82 -11.34
C GLN A 593 -52.77 39.69 -10.91
N GLN A 594 -53.76 40.04 -10.10
CA GLN A 594 -54.70 39.07 -9.53
C GLN A 594 -55.54 38.35 -10.59
N THR A 595 -55.90 39.00 -11.68
CA THR A 595 -56.70 38.40 -12.74
C THR A 595 -55.96 37.25 -13.46
N ARG A 596 -54.68 37.43 -13.75
CA ARG A 596 -53.82 36.39 -14.35
C ARG A 596 -53.55 35.25 -13.36
N ALA A 597 -53.29 35.56 -12.09
CA ALA A 597 -53.11 34.54 -11.04
C ALA A 597 -54.38 33.67 -10.91
N LEU A 598 -55.59 34.25 -10.90
CA LEU A 598 -56.85 33.53 -10.82
C LEU A 598 -57.16 32.70 -12.11
N GLN A 599 -56.70 33.13 -13.28
CA GLN A 599 -56.76 32.31 -14.50
C GLN A 599 -55.97 31.03 -14.36
N LEU A 600 -54.69 31.12 -13.93
CA LEU A 600 -53.86 29.95 -13.68
C LEU A 600 -54.43 29.02 -12.62
N VAL A 601 -54.99 29.57 -11.53
CA VAL A 601 -55.63 28.79 -10.46
C VAL A 601 -56.81 27.97 -11.02
N LYS A 602 -57.63 28.54 -11.89
CA LYS A 602 -58.77 27.84 -12.52
C LYS A 602 -58.31 26.77 -13.52
N GLU A 603 -57.35 27.08 -14.39
CA GLU A 603 -56.86 26.21 -15.43
C GLU A 603 -56.17 24.96 -14.85
N PHE A 604 -55.28 25.17 -13.85
CA PHE A 604 -54.55 24.06 -13.23
C PHE A 604 -55.31 23.40 -12.07
N LYS A 605 -56.54 23.81 -11.79
CA LYS A 605 -57.36 23.34 -10.67
C LYS A 605 -56.61 23.42 -9.34
N PHE A 606 -55.99 24.55 -9.09
CA PHE A 606 -55.15 24.74 -7.89
C PHE A 606 -56.02 24.72 -6.64
N PRO A 607 -55.65 23.97 -5.56
CA PRO A 607 -56.49 23.86 -4.37
C PRO A 607 -56.68 25.22 -3.67
N GLU A 608 -57.93 25.56 -3.33
CA GLU A 608 -58.26 26.84 -2.68
C GLU A 608 -57.51 27.04 -1.37
N ARG A 609 -57.32 25.97 -0.59
CA ARG A 609 -56.56 26.06 0.65
C ARG A 609 -55.10 26.45 0.41
N LYS A 610 -54.46 25.92 -0.62
CA LYS A 610 -53.08 26.33 -0.99
C LYS A 610 -53.04 27.78 -1.50
N LEU A 611 -54.03 28.19 -2.27
CA LEU A 611 -54.18 29.59 -2.70
C LEU A 611 -54.28 30.53 -1.51
N GLY A 612 -55.00 30.13 -0.47
CA GLY A 612 -55.12 30.91 0.78
C GLY A 612 -53.74 31.14 1.43
N TYR A 613 -52.90 30.12 1.48
CA TYR A 613 -51.52 30.28 1.99
C TYR A 613 -50.68 31.21 1.09
N LEU A 614 -50.80 31.12 -0.23
CA LEU A 614 -50.07 32.00 -1.14
C LEU A 614 -50.53 33.47 -1.02
N LYS A 615 -51.84 33.70 -0.84
CA LYS A 615 -52.37 35.06 -0.56
C LYS A 615 -51.81 35.58 0.77
N LEU A 616 -51.75 34.73 1.80
CA LEU A 616 -51.19 35.11 3.10
C LEU A 616 -49.71 35.50 2.95
N GLU A 617 -48.91 34.68 2.28
CA GLU A 617 -47.51 34.99 2.01
C GLU A 617 -47.33 36.26 1.16
N HIS A 618 -48.18 36.48 0.17
CA HIS A 618 -48.20 37.71 -0.63
C HIS A 618 -48.38 38.95 0.27
N PHE A 619 -49.39 38.97 1.14
CA PHE A 619 -49.63 40.09 2.04
C PHE A 619 -48.50 40.35 3.02
N VAL A 620 -47.84 39.28 3.50
CA VAL A 620 -46.70 39.41 4.41
C VAL A 620 -45.47 39.95 3.67
N ILE A 621 -45.15 39.41 2.47
CA ILE A 621 -44.04 39.89 1.67
C ILE A 621 -44.19 41.35 1.22
N THR A 622 -45.41 41.74 0.85
CA THR A 622 -45.70 43.12 0.41
C THR A 622 -45.98 44.08 1.55
N GLN A 623 -45.96 43.59 2.80
CA GLN A 623 -46.28 44.36 4.03
C GLN A 623 -47.67 45.04 4.01
N ARG A 624 -48.64 44.49 3.29
CA ARG A 624 -50.01 45.02 3.17
C ARG A 624 -50.87 44.43 4.28
N PHE A 625 -50.59 44.78 5.50
CA PHE A 625 -51.22 44.19 6.67
C PHE A 625 -52.71 44.68 6.87
N ASP A 626 -53.06 45.86 6.39
CA ASP A 626 -54.47 46.33 6.44
C ASP A 626 -55.32 45.52 5.46
N GLU A 627 -54.85 45.23 4.28
CA GLU A 627 -55.56 44.39 3.32
C GLU A 627 -55.63 42.91 3.82
N LEU A 628 -54.61 42.42 4.47
CA LEU A 628 -54.64 41.13 5.15
C LEU A 628 -55.74 41.03 6.20
N TYR A 629 -55.90 42.08 7.00
CA TYR A 629 -56.97 42.17 8.01
C TYR A 629 -58.38 42.13 7.38
N GLN A 630 -58.58 42.93 6.32
CA GLN A 630 -59.85 42.94 5.59
C GLN A 630 -60.17 41.59 4.96
N TRP A 631 -59.13 40.96 4.32
CA TRP A 631 -59.25 39.64 3.72
C TRP A 631 -59.61 38.58 4.76
N ALA A 632 -58.93 38.58 5.92
CA ALA A 632 -59.09 37.58 6.97
C ALA A 632 -60.50 37.64 7.61
N ILE A 633 -61.13 38.84 7.68
CA ILE A 633 -62.46 39.04 8.33
C ILE A 633 -63.59 38.93 7.33
N ASN A 634 -63.45 39.51 6.13
CA ASN A 634 -64.58 39.64 5.20
C ASN A 634 -64.76 38.42 4.31
N GLU A 635 -63.64 37.73 3.92
CA GLU A 635 -63.67 36.61 2.96
C GLU A 635 -63.72 35.25 3.65
N GLU A 636 -63.59 35.15 4.98
CA GLU A 636 -63.49 33.90 5.74
C GLU A 636 -62.59 32.84 5.00
N PRO A 637 -61.30 33.06 4.93
CA PRO A 637 -60.44 32.25 4.08
C PRO A 637 -60.42 30.76 4.45
N SER A 638 -60.31 29.87 3.44
CA SER A 638 -60.36 28.42 3.58
C SER A 638 -59.25 27.81 4.46
N ILE A 639 -58.25 28.61 4.80
CA ILE A 639 -57.13 28.21 5.69
C ILE A 639 -57.46 28.41 7.17
N GLY A 640 -58.55 29.14 7.49
CA GLY A 640 -58.84 29.52 8.86
C GLY A 640 -57.98 30.69 9.35
N LEU A 641 -58.32 31.19 10.55
CA LEU A 641 -57.65 32.36 11.15
C LEU A 641 -56.36 32.02 11.89
N GLU A 642 -56.22 30.77 12.36
CA GLU A 642 -55.04 30.34 13.13
C GLU A 642 -53.73 30.52 12.37
N PRO A 643 -53.55 30.00 11.12
CA PRO A 643 -52.31 30.19 10.36
C PRO A 643 -52.00 31.63 10.02
N ILE A 644 -53.05 32.46 9.86
CA ILE A 644 -52.92 33.90 9.57
C ILE A 644 -52.33 34.62 10.79
N VAL A 645 -52.87 34.34 11.99
CA VAL A 645 -52.37 34.92 13.23
C VAL A 645 -50.95 34.46 13.52
N GLU A 646 -50.65 33.15 13.37
CA GLU A 646 -49.29 32.64 13.53
C GLU A 646 -48.29 33.33 12.60
N ARG A 647 -48.69 33.57 11.36
CA ARG A 647 -47.82 34.22 10.38
C ARG A 647 -47.61 35.71 10.71
N CYS A 648 -48.65 36.39 11.23
CA CYS A 648 -48.55 37.76 11.76
C CYS A 648 -47.62 37.82 12.98
N ILE A 649 -47.68 36.83 13.86
CA ILE A 649 -46.74 36.72 15.01
C ILE A 649 -45.31 36.57 14.52
N LYS A 650 -45.06 35.70 13.54
CA LYS A 650 -43.74 35.50 12.94
C LYS A 650 -43.23 36.73 12.19
N ALA A 651 -44.10 37.57 11.69
CA ALA A 651 -43.76 38.85 11.03
C ALA A 651 -43.62 40.01 12.03
N ASP A 652 -43.71 39.76 13.34
CA ASP A 652 -43.64 40.72 14.46
C ASP A 652 -44.75 41.79 14.47
N GLU A 653 -45.85 41.54 13.74
CA GLU A 653 -47.01 42.41 13.71
C GLU A 653 -48.01 42.04 14.80
N LYS A 654 -47.63 42.27 16.06
CA LYS A 654 -48.41 41.93 17.26
C LYS A 654 -49.76 42.61 17.34
N ARG A 655 -49.86 43.90 16.92
CA ARG A 655 -51.10 44.68 16.92
C ARG A 655 -52.17 44.08 16.03
N LEU A 656 -51.78 43.64 14.87
CA LEU A 656 -52.67 43.01 13.92
C LEU A 656 -53.14 41.64 14.42
N ALA A 657 -52.17 40.81 14.94
CA ALA A 657 -52.47 39.52 15.52
C ALA A 657 -53.53 39.64 16.66
N LEU A 658 -53.34 40.60 17.54
CA LEU A 658 -54.34 40.87 18.62
C LEU A 658 -55.73 41.29 18.12
N ARG A 659 -55.79 42.17 17.09
CA ARG A 659 -57.07 42.56 16.47
C ARG A 659 -57.78 41.37 15.83
N LEU A 660 -57.05 40.48 15.18
CA LEU A 660 -57.60 39.25 14.59
C LEU A 660 -58.12 38.28 15.65
N LEU A 661 -57.40 38.13 16.78
CA LEU A 661 -57.77 37.26 17.88
C LEU A 661 -59.01 37.77 18.62
N GLN A 662 -59.25 39.12 18.66
CA GLN A 662 -60.46 39.74 19.34
C GLN A 662 -61.71 39.58 18.51
N ARG A 663 -61.62 39.67 17.18
CA ARG A 663 -62.81 39.65 16.29
C ARG A 663 -63.00 38.29 15.59
N GLY A 664 -61.99 37.45 15.54
CA GLY A 664 -62.06 36.18 14.83
C GLY A 664 -62.79 35.09 15.61
N LYS A 665 -63.43 34.18 14.88
CA LYS A 665 -64.08 32.98 15.44
C LYS A 665 -63.02 31.83 15.54
N LEU A 666 -62.24 31.80 16.64
CA LEU A 666 -61.31 30.78 16.96
C LEU A 666 -61.82 29.90 18.13
N SER A 667 -61.34 28.62 18.15
CA SER A 667 -61.58 27.77 19.31
C SER A 667 -60.87 28.29 20.55
N TYR A 668 -61.35 27.96 21.73
CA TYR A 668 -60.71 28.36 22.97
C TYR A 668 -59.26 27.97 23.06
N GLU A 669 -58.94 26.72 22.70
CA GLU A 669 -57.59 26.20 22.75
C GLU A 669 -56.64 26.91 21.75
N GLN A 670 -57.11 27.17 20.53
CA GLN A 670 -56.31 27.91 19.50
C GLN A 670 -56.09 29.36 19.94
N LYS A 671 -57.14 30.03 20.50
CA LYS A 671 -57.04 31.42 20.97
C LYS A 671 -56.05 31.56 22.11
N THR A 672 -56.10 30.64 23.09
CA THR A 672 -55.19 30.66 24.24
C THR A 672 -53.80 30.36 23.89
N SER A 673 -53.55 29.37 22.99
CA SER A 673 -52.22 29.03 22.52
C SER A 673 -51.53 30.18 21.76
N LEU A 674 -52.27 30.89 20.92
CA LEU A 674 -51.75 32.04 20.16
C LEU A 674 -51.53 33.27 21.08
N LEU A 675 -52.35 33.50 22.08
CA LEU A 675 -52.14 34.54 23.07
C LEU A 675 -50.90 34.25 23.95
N LEU A 676 -50.66 33.00 24.29
CA LEU A 676 -49.44 32.58 24.98
C LEU A 676 -48.18 32.88 24.14
N GLN A 677 -48.20 32.60 22.85
CA GLN A 677 -47.11 32.94 21.94
C GLN A 677 -46.85 34.45 21.83
N LEU A 678 -47.92 35.26 21.91
CA LEU A 678 -47.83 36.72 21.93
C LEU A 678 -47.36 37.30 23.28
N LYS A 679 -47.27 36.46 24.30
CA LYS A 679 -46.96 36.85 25.70
C LYS A 679 -47.96 37.86 26.29
N GLU A 680 -49.25 37.87 25.83
CA GLU A 680 -50.32 38.71 26.31
C GLU A 680 -51.07 38.05 27.51
N TRP A 681 -50.31 37.89 28.57
CA TRP A 681 -50.77 37.16 29.77
C TRP A 681 -52.08 37.58 30.32
N LYS A 682 -52.42 38.92 30.34
CA LYS A 682 -53.68 39.44 30.83
C LYS A 682 -54.84 38.88 30.06
N GLN A 683 -54.75 38.85 28.72
CA GLN A 683 -55.88 38.36 27.90
C GLN A 683 -55.99 36.83 28.02
N VAL A 684 -54.87 36.10 28.19
CA VAL A 684 -54.93 34.67 28.47
C VAL A 684 -55.70 34.40 29.79
N ILE A 685 -55.38 35.16 30.85
CA ILE A 685 -56.00 35.02 32.13
C ILE A 685 -57.48 35.34 32.04
N GLU A 686 -57.91 36.44 31.34
CA GLU A 686 -59.29 36.77 31.13
C GLU A 686 -60.07 35.65 30.40
N GLU A 687 -59.53 35.08 29.37
CA GLU A 687 -60.15 33.97 28.63
C GLU A 687 -60.24 32.70 29.50
N ALA A 688 -59.15 32.40 30.25
CA ALA A 688 -59.12 31.28 31.19
C ALA A 688 -60.18 31.43 32.32
N VAL A 689 -60.36 32.64 32.86
CA VAL A 689 -61.40 32.90 33.86
C VAL A 689 -62.80 32.72 33.27
N LYS A 690 -63.05 33.20 32.03
CA LYS A 690 -64.34 32.99 31.34
C LYS A 690 -64.70 31.52 31.17
N LYS A 691 -63.70 30.65 30.94
CA LYS A 691 -63.94 29.23 30.78
C LYS A 691 -63.68 28.37 32.03
N ARG A 692 -63.28 29.01 33.13
CA ARG A 692 -62.94 28.38 34.41
C ARG A 692 -61.82 27.36 34.31
N ASP A 693 -60.83 27.64 33.47
CA ASP A 693 -59.66 26.76 33.26
C ASP A 693 -58.54 27.11 34.24
N GLY A 694 -58.55 26.43 35.37
CA GLY A 694 -57.56 26.63 36.43
C GLY A 694 -56.17 26.13 36.03
N ALA A 695 -56.08 25.10 35.17
CA ALA A 695 -54.80 24.54 34.74
C ALA A 695 -54.03 25.53 33.86
N LEU A 696 -54.70 26.24 32.97
CA LEU A 696 -54.10 27.28 32.15
C LEU A 696 -53.57 28.45 32.97
N ILE A 697 -54.27 28.83 34.03
CA ILE A 697 -53.83 29.91 34.95
C ILE A 697 -52.56 29.51 35.70
N GLU A 698 -52.44 28.26 36.15
CA GLU A 698 -51.22 27.76 36.76
C GLU A 698 -50.09 27.76 35.77
N HIS A 699 -50.30 27.28 34.54
CA HIS A 699 -49.28 27.29 33.45
C HIS A 699 -48.84 28.73 33.14
N VAL A 700 -49.74 29.71 33.11
CA VAL A 700 -49.41 31.15 32.93
C VAL A 700 -48.52 31.63 34.09
N ALA A 701 -48.84 31.22 35.34
CA ALA A 701 -48.03 31.58 36.49
C ALA A 701 -46.58 31.06 36.41
N GLU A 702 -46.39 29.82 35.93
CA GLU A 702 -45.10 29.23 35.76
C GLU A 702 -44.31 29.91 34.64
N VAL A 703 -44.91 30.11 33.46
CA VAL A 703 -44.24 30.64 32.27
C VAL A 703 -43.98 32.14 32.35
N SER A 704 -44.84 32.93 33.05
CA SER A 704 -44.64 34.37 33.17
C SER A 704 -43.57 34.82 34.16
N GLY A 705 -42.98 33.88 34.95
CA GLY A 705 -41.88 34.18 35.87
C GLY A 705 -42.19 35.30 36.88
N GLY A 706 -43.42 35.39 37.33
CA GLY A 706 -43.87 36.39 38.32
C GLY A 706 -44.30 37.73 37.76
N ALA A 707 -44.27 37.96 36.45
CA ALA A 707 -44.61 39.24 35.83
C ALA A 707 -46.10 39.65 35.99
N VAL A 708 -46.99 38.71 36.35
CA VAL A 708 -48.45 38.87 36.36
C VAL A 708 -49.07 38.24 37.64
N GLU A 709 -48.26 38.13 38.73
CA GLU A 709 -48.72 37.49 40.00
C GLU A 709 -49.98 38.09 40.57
N ALA A 710 -50.16 39.41 40.46
CA ALA A 710 -51.38 40.12 40.97
C ALA A 710 -52.63 39.66 40.21
N GLU A 711 -52.61 39.61 38.91
CA GLU A 711 -53.71 39.19 38.04
C GLU A 711 -54.02 37.69 38.19
N VAL A 712 -52.93 36.83 38.33
CA VAL A 712 -53.08 35.39 38.59
C VAL A 712 -53.81 35.15 39.93
N ASN A 713 -53.44 35.88 40.99
CA ASN A 713 -54.04 35.73 42.31
C ASN A 713 -55.53 36.26 42.30
N GLU A 714 -55.81 37.33 41.58
CA GLU A 714 -57.18 37.80 41.37
C GLU A 714 -58.00 36.79 40.57
N ALA A 715 -57.43 36.17 39.53
CA ALA A 715 -58.10 35.14 38.74
C ALA A 715 -58.38 33.86 39.56
N ARG A 716 -57.46 33.46 40.42
CA ARG A 716 -57.65 32.34 41.37
C ARG A 716 -58.78 32.62 42.34
N SER A 717 -58.89 33.86 42.86
CA SER A 717 -59.96 34.25 43.76
C SER A 717 -61.36 34.26 43.09
N ARG A 718 -61.42 34.68 41.83
CA ARG A 718 -62.65 34.67 41.01
C ARG A 718 -63.13 33.27 40.64
N ILE A 719 -62.24 32.35 40.39
CA ILE A 719 -62.54 30.93 40.10
C ILE A 719 -62.89 30.19 41.40
N GLY A 720 -62.17 30.43 42.52
CA GLY A 720 -62.38 29.81 43.81
C GLY A 720 -63.62 30.32 44.57
N ALA A 721 -64.01 31.59 44.39
CA ALA A 721 -65.22 32.13 44.97
C ALA A 721 -66.53 31.58 44.37
N SER A 722 -66.49 31.13 43.12
CA SER A 722 -67.65 30.53 42.43
C SER A 722 -67.86 29.05 42.76
N SER A 723 -66.85 28.34 43.37
CA SER A 723 -66.97 26.93 43.82
C SER A 723 -67.61 26.79 45.25
N ARG A 724 -67.88 27.90 45.92
CA ARG A 724 -68.57 27.88 47.24
C ARG A 724 -70.13 28.08 47.18
N PHE A 725 -70.69 28.04 45.97
CA PHE A 725 -72.15 28.11 45.75
C PHE A 725 -72.63 26.91 44.90
N PHE A 726 -72.22 25.71 45.22
CA PHE A 726 -72.95 24.48 44.90
C PHE A 726 -72.67 23.44 45.96
#